data_de0cb900d1241e151c0e7e81ce3abeb2
#
_entry.id   de0cb900d1241e151c0e7e81ce3abeb2
#
_cell.length_a   1.000
_cell.length_b   1.000
_cell.length_c   1.000
_cell.angle_alpha   90.00
_cell.angle_beta   90.00
_cell.angle_gamma   90.00
#
_symmetry.space_group_name_H-M   'P 1'
#
loop_
_entity.id
_entity.type
_entity.pdbx_description
1 polymer ?
#
loop_
_entity_poly.entity_id
_entity_poly.type
_entity_poly.pdbx_seq_one_letter_code
_entity_poly.pdbx_strand_id
1 'polypeptide(L)'
;MPTILNLLNVNKRGRTLHDMRHDSKDKQTFRMKHLRYLLLAGLLALQIPGMAATHPIDVQPAFWWSGMHNTSLQIMLHAKDIGKCNVSIEATDIKVDSIYRPANANYLFVYLDTHKAHPQRFHLSLQQGRKKQRIAYELKARDNQPKAQGFDAADVLYLLMPDRFANADATNDVVKGLKENISNQAPDNRHGGDLAGMTRHLNYLDSLGVTTIWPTPLLCNDMPAGSYHGYAITNYYEIDPRYGSNKDYKLFVDAAHKRGMKVVQDMVFNHCGSENFLFTDLPDSTWFNNNSCYTQTGYKITAATDAYASQVDKFNAQDGWFVSSMPDFNQRNTHVMRYLTQNAIWWIEFAGIDGIRQDTYPYADRDAMAQWCKELKTQYPHLNIVGETWLNSNVGVSAWQKDSKVAKGLCNSELPTVMDFPLMSLLNSALDETTNEWDQGLARIYNYLSQDAVYADPTHLLTFLSNHDTNRFACVQAQADLKWRYKQAITLLLTLRGIPQLYYGDELAMAANKSKGDGALRQNFPGGFANDSINAFTGEHLTPLMQHTHALTRKLLQWRKGCDAVKWGSFCHFAPKEGVYVYARQYKGHVVTVMINGTNTPACVDLAHYAEVLPKPYAHDVLSGRRVNLDKGSLQMGVREVLVLDFKK
;
A
#
# COMPACT_ATOMS: atom_id res chain seq x y z
N MET A 1 -6.50 -6.43 -28.82
CA MET A 1 -6.58 -7.64 -29.63
C MET A 1 -6.00 -7.39 -30.99
N PRO A 2 -5.31 -8.29 -31.64
CA PRO A 2 -4.59 -9.49 -31.21
C PRO A 2 -3.08 -9.28 -31.33
N THR A 3 -2.16 -10.04 -30.78
CA THR A 3 -1.58 -11.26 -31.32
C THR A 3 -0.50 -11.76 -30.32
N ILE A 4 -0.70 -12.88 -29.69
CA ILE A 4 0.40 -13.70 -29.16
C ILE A 4 0.11 -15.13 -29.63
N LEU A 5 0.73 -15.50 -30.72
CA LEU A 5 0.97 -16.88 -31.13
C LEU A 5 2.20 -16.84 -32.03
N ASN A 6 3.27 -17.43 -31.54
CA ASN A 6 4.35 -18.09 -32.29
C ASN A 6 5.67 -17.95 -31.53
N LEU A 7 6.08 -19.03 -30.94
CA LEU A 7 7.49 -19.43 -30.82
C LEU A 7 7.55 -20.81 -30.12
N LEU A 8 7.15 -21.83 -30.88
CA LEU A 8 7.61 -23.20 -30.67
C LEU A 8 8.05 -23.68 -32.04
N ASN A 9 9.33 -23.77 -32.28
CA ASN A 9 9.98 -24.80 -33.05
C ASN A 9 11.47 -24.50 -33.29
N VAL A 10 12.22 -25.61 -33.42
CA VAL A 10 13.62 -25.77 -33.85
C VAL A 10 14.62 -25.81 -32.67
N ASN A 11 15.35 -26.87 -32.39
CA ASN A 11 15.96 -27.83 -33.33
C ASN A 11 16.44 -29.12 -32.63
N LYS A 12 16.14 -30.26 -33.23
CA LYS A 12 16.87 -31.53 -33.05
C LYS A 12 18.10 -31.54 -33.97
N ARG A 13 19.26 -31.91 -33.45
CA ARG A 13 20.39 -32.61 -34.12
C ARG A 13 21.28 -33.13 -33.01
N GLY A 14 21.40 -34.33 -32.87
CA GLY A 14 21.95 -35.57 -33.21
C GLY A 14 23.50 -35.56 -33.27
N ARG A 15 24.15 -36.28 -32.37
CA ARG A 15 25.47 -36.87 -32.65
C ARG A 15 25.57 -38.24 -31.97
N THR A 16 26.05 -39.15 -32.73
CA THR A 16 26.21 -40.59 -32.66
C THR A 16 27.32 -41.03 -31.70
N LEU A 17 27.11 -42.26 -31.18
CA LEU A 17 28.12 -43.15 -30.57
C LEU A 17 29.34 -43.36 -31.47
N HIS A 18 30.54 -43.31 -30.89
CA HIS A 18 31.57 -44.31 -31.15
C HIS A 18 32.77 -44.21 -30.17
N ASP A 19 33.23 -45.39 -29.74
CA ASP A 19 34.55 -45.77 -29.22
C ASP A 19 35.02 -45.21 -27.86
N MET A 20 35.35 -46.07 -26.90
CA MET A 20 36.42 -47.06 -26.95
C MET A 20 36.34 -48.10 -25.83
N ARG A 21 36.65 -49.33 -26.21
CA ARG A 21 37.01 -50.45 -25.34
C ARG A 21 38.49 -50.31 -24.88
N HIS A 22 38.77 -50.97 -23.78
CA HIS A 22 39.97 -51.45 -23.09
C HIS A 22 40.25 -50.68 -21.79
N ASP A 23 40.17 -51.31 -20.60
CA ASP A 23 41.06 -52.37 -20.16
C ASP A 23 40.48 -53.17 -18.98
N SER A 24 40.55 -54.46 -19.05
CA SER A 24 40.20 -55.41 -18.01
C SER A 24 41.48 -55.98 -17.41
N LYS A 25 41.68 -55.83 -16.10
CA LYS A 25 42.39 -56.73 -15.19
C LYS A 25 42.90 -55.94 -13.97
N ASP A 26 42.09 -55.92 -12.89
CA ASP A 26 42.51 -55.81 -11.51
C ASP A 26 41.28 -55.62 -10.58
N LYS A 27 40.39 -56.56 -10.63
CA LYS A 27 39.20 -56.58 -9.76
C LYS A 27 38.92 -57.94 -9.15
N GLN A 28 39.89 -58.56 -8.49
CA GLN A 28 39.54 -59.82 -7.81
C GLN A 28 40.09 -59.99 -6.40
N THR A 29 40.90 -59.06 -5.85
CA THR A 29 41.46 -59.24 -4.50
C THR A 29 40.93 -58.28 -3.43
N PHE A 30 39.98 -57.39 -3.78
CA PHE A 30 39.44 -56.41 -2.82
C PHE A 30 38.00 -56.72 -2.35
N ARG A 31 37.40 -57.81 -2.85
CA ARG A 31 35.96 -58.09 -2.59
C ARG A 31 35.62 -58.94 -1.37
N MET A 32 36.58 -59.51 -0.64
CA MET A 32 36.26 -60.41 0.50
C MET A 32 36.48 -59.82 1.88
N LYS A 33 37.06 -58.62 2.04
CA LYS A 33 37.16 -57.98 3.37
C LYS A 33 36.08 -56.93 3.67
N HIS A 34 35.36 -56.44 2.67
CA HIS A 34 34.27 -55.49 2.89
C HIS A 34 32.86 -56.10 3.04
N LEU A 35 32.70 -57.37 2.70
CA LEU A 35 31.38 -58.04 2.85
C LEU A 35 31.07 -58.47 4.31
N ARG A 36 32.09 -58.56 5.17
CA ARG A 36 31.86 -58.84 6.61
C ARG A 36 31.51 -57.61 7.47
N TYR A 37 31.90 -56.41 7.02
CA TYR A 37 31.51 -55.13 7.71
C TYR A 37 30.16 -54.60 7.26
N LEU A 38 29.67 -54.96 6.10
CA LEU A 38 28.35 -54.57 5.60
C LEU A 38 27.21 -55.45 6.19
N LEU A 39 27.51 -56.68 6.62
CA LEU A 39 26.53 -57.55 7.28
C LEU A 39 26.41 -57.31 8.79
N LEU A 40 27.40 -56.69 9.47
CA LEU A 40 27.27 -56.23 10.85
C LEU A 40 26.67 -54.82 10.97
N ALA A 41 26.75 -53.97 9.96
CA ALA A 41 26.09 -52.68 9.92
C ALA A 41 24.61 -52.77 9.51
N GLY A 42 24.24 -53.88 8.82
CA GLY A 42 22.86 -54.14 8.38
C GLY A 42 21.94 -54.70 9.48
N LEU A 43 22.48 -55.22 10.60
CA LEU A 43 21.70 -55.80 11.71
C LEU A 43 21.51 -54.87 12.92
N LEU A 44 22.13 -53.67 12.90
CA LEU A 44 21.90 -52.59 13.87
C LEU A 44 21.04 -51.44 13.35
N ALA A 45 20.57 -51.50 12.08
CA ALA A 45 19.68 -50.53 11.48
C ALA A 45 18.19 -50.88 11.50
N LEU A 46 17.83 -51.96 12.20
CA LEU A 46 16.44 -52.36 12.41
C LEU A 46 16.09 -52.19 13.87
N GLN A 47 15.73 -50.96 14.25
CA GLN A 47 14.76 -50.54 15.28
C GLN A 47 15.07 -49.10 15.75
N ILE A 48 15.15 -48.16 14.84
CA ILE A 48 14.76 -46.79 15.17
C ILE A 48 13.35 -46.67 14.58
N PRO A 49 12.31 -46.55 15.39
CA PRO A 49 11.01 -46.16 14.86
C PRO A 49 11.26 -44.82 14.18
N GLY A 50 10.99 -44.76 12.88
CA GLY A 50 11.07 -43.53 12.12
C GLY A 50 10.31 -42.47 12.88
N MET A 51 11.01 -41.52 13.48
CA MET A 51 10.43 -40.23 13.78
C MET A 51 10.03 -39.67 12.42
N ALA A 52 8.77 -39.87 12.03
CA ALA A 52 8.17 -39.10 10.96
C ALA A 52 8.49 -37.65 11.32
N ALA A 53 9.20 -36.97 10.42
CA ALA A 53 9.42 -35.54 10.55
C ALA A 53 8.03 -34.93 10.72
N THR A 54 7.71 -34.54 11.93
CA THR A 54 6.47 -33.81 12.19
C THR A 54 6.70 -32.45 11.56
N HIS A 55 6.07 -32.21 10.41
CA HIS A 55 5.99 -30.85 9.89
C HIS A 55 5.48 -29.94 11.03
N PRO A 56 6.14 -28.83 11.31
CA PRO A 56 5.72 -27.93 12.37
C PRO A 56 4.28 -27.49 12.10
N ILE A 57 3.45 -27.41 13.15
CA ILE A 57 2.10 -26.86 13.04
C ILE A 57 2.24 -25.36 12.83
N ASP A 58 1.68 -24.83 11.74
CA ASP A 58 1.54 -23.39 11.56
C ASP A 58 0.40 -22.87 12.44
N VAL A 59 0.65 -21.78 13.15
CA VAL A 59 -0.28 -21.17 14.13
C VAL A 59 -0.44 -19.71 13.79
N GLN A 60 -1.63 -19.32 13.34
CA GLN A 60 -1.89 -17.92 12.98
C GLN A 60 -3.13 -17.36 13.71
N PRO A 61 -2.97 -16.19 14.39
CA PRO A 61 -1.72 -15.52 14.74
C PRO A 61 -0.88 -16.36 15.71
N ALA A 62 0.45 -16.22 15.65
CA ALA A 62 1.38 -16.99 16.50
C ALA A 62 1.30 -16.63 18.00
N PHE A 63 0.76 -15.45 18.31
CA PHE A 63 0.48 -14.93 19.64
C PHE A 63 -0.55 -13.80 19.53
N TRP A 64 -1.13 -13.39 20.68
CA TRP A 64 -2.12 -12.33 20.73
C TRP A 64 -1.91 -11.42 21.94
N TRP A 65 -2.80 -10.47 22.17
CA TRP A 65 -2.77 -9.56 23.32
C TRP A 65 -4.04 -9.71 24.15
N SER A 66 -3.91 -9.55 25.47
CA SER A 66 -5.04 -9.41 26.39
C SER A 66 -5.62 -8.00 26.35
N GLY A 67 -6.87 -7.85 26.76
CA GLY A 67 -7.53 -6.54 26.84
C GLY A 67 -7.92 -5.93 25.49
N MET A 68 -8.10 -6.76 24.47
CA MET A 68 -8.68 -6.33 23.19
C MET A 68 -10.18 -6.11 23.33
N HIS A 69 -10.72 -5.14 22.61
CA HIS A 69 -12.15 -4.83 22.64
C HIS A 69 -12.99 -6.02 22.16
N ASN A 70 -12.62 -6.63 21.04
CA ASN A 70 -13.21 -7.89 20.63
C ASN A 70 -12.50 -9.04 21.34
N THR A 71 -13.21 -9.71 22.22
CA THR A 71 -12.69 -10.77 23.09
C THR A 71 -12.70 -12.16 22.45
N SER A 72 -13.28 -12.31 21.26
CA SER A 72 -13.25 -13.57 20.51
C SER A 72 -11.97 -13.67 19.69
N LEU A 73 -11.05 -14.53 20.10
CA LEU A 73 -9.78 -14.78 19.41
C LEU A 73 -9.90 -16.06 18.56
N GLN A 74 -9.75 -15.91 17.25
CA GLN A 74 -9.59 -17.04 16.33
C GLN A 74 -8.11 -17.43 16.25
N ILE A 75 -7.80 -18.69 16.51
CA ILE A 75 -6.47 -19.28 16.24
C ILE A 75 -6.64 -20.32 15.15
N MET A 76 -6.03 -20.09 13.99
CA MET A 76 -5.93 -21.05 12.91
C MET A 76 -4.72 -21.95 13.16
N LEU A 77 -4.94 -23.25 13.12
CA LEU A 77 -3.92 -24.28 13.13
C LEU A 77 -3.92 -24.97 11.77
N HIS A 78 -2.77 -25.00 11.12
CA HIS A 78 -2.61 -25.64 9.81
C HIS A 78 -1.50 -26.69 9.87
N ALA A 79 -1.86 -27.93 9.67
CA ALA A 79 -0.96 -29.09 9.54
C ALA A 79 -1.74 -30.30 9.06
N LYS A 80 -1.06 -31.28 8.52
CA LYS A 80 -1.68 -32.52 8.04
C LYS A 80 -2.58 -33.17 9.10
N ASP A 81 -3.85 -33.36 8.76
CA ASP A 81 -4.89 -34.03 9.59
C ASP A 81 -5.17 -33.38 10.95
N ILE A 82 -4.80 -32.12 11.17
CA ILE A 82 -4.98 -31.41 12.45
C ILE A 82 -6.45 -31.24 12.83
N GLY A 83 -7.33 -31.12 11.84
CA GLY A 83 -8.78 -31.03 12.03
C GLY A 83 -9.41 -32.24 12.70
N LYS A 84 -8.71 -33.40 12.73
CA LYS A 84 -9.15 -34.61 13.42
C LYS A 84 -8.81 -34.61 14.91
N CYS A 85 -8.06 -33.60 15.38
CA CYS A 85 -7.67 -33.52 16.79
C CYS A 85 -8.80 -33.01 17.68
N ASN A 86 -8.91 -33.52 18.90
CA ASN A 86 -9.64 -32.87 19.97
C ASN A 86 -8.74 -31.80 20.58
N VAL A 87 -9.34 -30.66 20.93
CA VAL A 87 -8.63 -29.50 21.50
C VAL A 87 -9.09 -29.26 22.91
N SER A 88 -8.15 -29.03 23.82
CA SER A 88 -8.38 -28.47 25.14
C SER A 88 -7.33 -27.43 25.45
N ILE A 89 -7.63 -26.52 26.36
CA ILE A 89 -6.70 -25.48 26.81
C ILE A 89 -6.41 -25.66 28.31
N GLU A 90 -5.18 -25.34 28.68
CA GLU A 90 -4.73 -25.37 30.07
C GLU A 90 -4.51 -23.92 30.53
N ALA A 91 -5.62 -23.20 30.74
CA ALA A 91 -5.65 -21.80 31.21
C ALA A 91 -6.84 -21.61 32.16
N THR A 92 -6.73 -20.69 33.11
CA THR A 92 -7.79 -20.44 34.10
C THR A 92 -8.86 -19.48 33.62
N ASP A 93 -8.46 -18.44 32.85
CA ASP A 93 -9.30 -17.29 32.46
C ASP A 93 -9.58 -17.22 30.95
N ILE A 94 -9.30 -18.31 30.25
CA ILE A 94 -9.54 -18.46 28.81
C ILE A 94 -10.37 -19.72 28.60
N LYS A 95 -11.38 -19.65 27.77
CA LYS A 95 -12.24 -20.78 27.40
C LYS A 95 -12.24 -21.00 25.90
N VAL A 96 -12.35 -22.27 25.49
CA VAL A 96 -12.71 -22.58 24.12
C VAL A 96 -14.19 -22.24 23.94
N ASP A 97 -14.49 -21.25 23.13
CA ASP A 97 -15.85 -20.85 22.82
C ASP A 97 -16.45 -21.76 21.74
N SER A 98 -15.72 -21.94 20.65
CA SER A 98 -16.14 -22.81 19.55
C SER A 98 -14.94 -23.36 18.78
N ILE A 99 -15.20 -24.39 17.98
CA ILE A 99 -14.21 -24.99 17.09
C ILE A 99 -14.83 -25.15 15.71
N TYR A 100 -14.20 -24.55 14.71
CA TYR A 100 -14.57 -24.74 13.30
C TYR A 100 -13.61 -25.71 12.63
N ARG A 101 -14.19 -26.71 11.96
CA ARG A 101 -13.48 -27.70 11.14
C ARG A 101 -14.00 -27.60 9.71
N PRO A 102 -13.25 -26.99 8.82
CA PRO A 102 -13.61 -26.94 7.40
C PRO A 102 -13.56 -28.35 6.78
N ALA A 103 -13.97 -28.46 5.51
CA ALA A 103 -13.94 -29.72 4.78
C ALA A 103 -12.52 -30.32 4.66
N ASN A 104 -11.50 -29.47 4.58
CA ASN A 104 -10.10 -29.89 4.57
C ASN A 104 -9.62 -30.17 6.01
N ALA A 105 -9.32 -31.43 6.28
CA ALA A 105 -8.84 -31.86 7.58
C ALA A 105 -7.45 -31.29 7.97
N ASN A 106 -6.75 -30.60 7.11
CA ASN A 106 -5.49 -29.94 7.42
C ASN A 106 -5.67 -28.65 8.19
N TYR A 107 -6.90 -28.20 8.43
CA TYR A 107 -7.21 -27.00 9.19
C TYR A 107 -8.01 -27.29 10.46
N LEU A 108 -7.76 -26.45 11.47
CA LEU A 108 -8.52 -26.40 12.70
C LEU A 108 -8.55 -24.96 13.20
N PHE A 109 -9.74 -24.38 13.30
CA PHE A 109 -9.92 -23.04 13.85
C PHE A 109 -10.48 -23.13 15.26
N VAL A 110 -9.75 -22.59 16.22
CA VAL A 110 -10.12 -22.58 17.63
C VAL A 110 -10.48 -21.16 18.02
N TYR A 111 -11.72 -20.95 18.45
CA TYR A 111 -12.18 -19.67 18.96
C TYR A 111 -12.07 -19.67 20.48
N LEU A 112 -11.41 -18.68 21.02
CA LEU A 112 -11.20 -18.52 22.45
C LEU A 112 -11.94 -17.27 22.93
N ASP A 113 -12.67 -17.41 24.05
CA ASP A 113 -13.14 -16.27 24.83
C ASP A 113 -12.00 -15.77 25.73
N THR A 114 -11.56 -14.53 25.45
CA THR A 114 -10.48 -13.84 26.18
C THR A 114 -10.99 -12.70 27.06
N HIS A 115 -12.30 -12.61 27.33
CA HIS A 115 -12.92 -11.48 28.05
C HIS A 115 -12.30 -11.23 29.42
N LYS A 116 -11.94 -12.30 30.15
CA LYS A 116 -11.32 -12.23 31.48
C LYS A 116 -9.82 -12.51 31.46
N ALA A 117 -9.24 -12.67 30.25
CA ALA A 117 -7.87 -13.12 30.14
C ALA A 117 -6.87 -12.03 30.52
N HIS A 118 -5.93 -12.39 31.40
CA HIS A 118 -4.74 -11.61 31.70
C HIS A 118 -3.57 -12.03 30.81
N PRO A 119 -2.50 -11.21 30.70
CA PRO A 119 -1.27 -11.63 30.02
C PRO A 119 -0.73 -12.92 30.62
N GLN A 120 -0.59 -13.96 29.80
CA GLN A 120 -0.15 -15.29 30.25
C GLN A 120 0.35 -16.14 29.10
N ARG A 121 1.10 -17.18 29.45
CA ARG A 121 1.41 -18.30 28.55
C ARG A 121 0.56 -19.50 28.94
N PHE A 122 -0.02 -20.16 27.95
CA PHE A 122 -0.84 -21.36 28.15
C PHE A 122 -0.57 -22.35 27.01
N HIS A 123 -1.18 -23.53 27.10
CA HIS A 123 -1.02 -24.56 26.09
C HIS A 123 -2.37 -24.93 25.47
N LEU A 124 -2.34 -25.01 24.14
CA LEU A 124 -3.35 -25.72 23.37
C LEU A 124 -2.93 -27.19 23.34
N SER A 125 -3.72 -28.07 23.94
CA SER A 125 -3.51 -29.51 23.94
C SER A 125 -4.32 -30.15 22.84
N LEU A 126 -3.65 -30.77 21.88
CA LEU A 126 -4.24 -31.47 20.76
C LEU A 126 -4.14 -32.98 20.99
N GLN A 127 -5.25 -33.70 20.82
CA GLN A 127 -5.28 -35.15 20.98
C GLN A 127 -5.94 -35.83 19.79
N GLN A 128 -5.23 -36.77 19.17
CA GLN A 128 -5.76 -37.66 18.14
C GLN A 128 -5.45 -39.13 18.53
N GLY A 129 -6.48 -39.84 18.95
CA GLY A 129 -6.30 -41.20 19.51
C GLY A 129 -5.37 -41.18 20.72
N ARG A 130 -4.25 -41.92 20.67
CA ARG A 130 -3.22 -41.96 21.72
C ARG A 130 -2.15 -40.86 21.59
N LYS A 131 -2.09 -40.19 20.46
CA LYS A 131 -1.10 -39.11 20.26
C LYS A 131 -1.60 -37.85 20.92
N LYS A 132 -0.73 -37.21 21.71
CA LYS A 132 -0.96 -35.89 22.33
C LYS A 132 0.16 -34.94 21.90
N GLN A 133 -0.21 -33.71 21.59
CA GLN A 133 0.73 -32.63 21.28
C GLN A 133 0.29 -31.37 22.03
N ARG A 134 1.25 -30.61 22.53
CA ARG A 134 1.00 -29.32 23.21
C ARG A 134 1.64 -28.20 22.38
N ILE A 135 0.88 -27.16 22.12
CA ILE A 135 1.33 -25.94 21.48
C ILE A 135 1.35 -24.84 22.54
N ALA A 136 2.51 -24.26 22.79
CA ALA A 136 2.61 -23.09 23.65
C ALA A 136 2.03 -21.88 22.92
N TYR A 137 1.17 -21.13 23.59
CA TYR A 137 0.59 -19.89 23.06
C TYR A 137 0.71 -18.77 24.10
N GLU A 138 0.87 -17.54 23.64
CA GLU A 138 1.09 -16.39 24.51
C GLU A 138 0.03 -15.32 24.28
N LEU A 139 -0.64 -14.89 25.34
CA LEU A 139 -1.33 -13.60 25.41
C LEU A 139 -0.39 -12.58 26.07
N LYS A 140 0.03 -11.61 25.30
CA LYS A 140 0.93 -10.54 25.74
C LYS A 140 0.16 -9.42 26.43
N ALA A 141 0.83 -8.68 27.29
CA ALA A 141 0.37 -7.36 27.68
C ALA A 141 0.46 -6.40 26.49
N ARG A 142 -0.52 -5.52 26.35
CA ARG A 142 -0.40 -4.37 25.42
C ARG A 142 0.60 -3.38 25.99
N ASP A 143 1.46 -2.87 25.15
CA ASP A 143 2.38 -1.80 25.51
C ASP A 143 1.77 -0.40 25.27
N ASN A 144 2.45 0.63 25.77
CA ASN A 144 2.05 2.04 25.61
C ASN A 144 2.83 2.74 24.47
N GLN A 145 3.46 1.96 23.56
CA GLN A 145 4.16 2.56 22.42
C GLN A 145 3.17 3.25 21.48
N PRO A 146 3.57 4.33 20.80
CA PRO A 146 2.74 4.96 19.79
C PRO A 146 2.32 3.95 18.71
N LYS A 147 1.03 3.92 18.44
CA LYS A 147 0.42 3.09 17.38
C LYS A 147 -0.95 3.67 17.01
N ALA A 148 -1.39 3.40 15.79
CA ALA A 148 -2.71 3.83 15.32
C ALA A 148 -2.97 5.33 15.55
N GLN A 149 -1.92 6.18 15.40
CA GLN A 149 -2.01 7.63 15.61
C GLN A 149 -2.90 8.30 14.57
N GLY A 150 -3.18 7.61 13.46
CA GLY A 150 -3.91 8.15 12.32
C GLY A 150 -3.09 9.17 11.52
N PHE A 151 -3.64 9.55 10.39
CA PHE A 151 -3.11 10.62 9.54
C PHE A 151 -4.29 11.47 9.04
N ASP A 152 -4.05 12.75 8.79
CA ASP A 152 -5.08 13.71 8.38
C ASP A 152 -4.50 14.78 7.45
N ALA A 153 -5.24 15.87 7.22
CA ALA A 153 -4.81 16.97 6.37
C ALA A 153 -3.54 17.69 6.84
N ALA A 154 -3.05 17.44 8.06
CA ALA A 154 -1.75 17.94 8.52
C ALA A 154 -0.58 17.13 7.97
N ASP A 155 -0.84 15.89 7.57
CA ASP A 155 0.18 14.98 7.05
C ASP A 155 0.42 15.16 5.54
N VAL A 156 1.56 14.63 5.12
CA VAL A 156 1.90 14.39 3.72
C VAL A 156 2.41 12.96 3.63
N LEU A 157 1.67 12.12 2.89
CA LEU A 157 2.04 10.74 2.67
C LEU A 157 3.10 10.64 1.56
N TYR A 158 4.10 9.81 1.78
CA TYR A 158 5.08 9.46 0.75
C TYR A 158 4.94 7.99 0.42
N LEU A 159 4.30 7.72 -0.74
CA LEU A 159 4.16 6.37 -1.29
C LEU A 159 5.49 5.94 -1.90
N LEU A 160 6.06 4.87 -1.41
CA LEU A 160 7.27 4.26 -1.97
C LEU A 160 7.11 2.76 -2.22
N MET A 161 7.90 2.26 -3.17
CA MET A 161 8.01 0.82 -3.41
C MET A 161 9.30 0.30 -2.78
N PRO A 162 9.21 -0.58 -1.77
CA PRO A 162 10.39 -1.08 -1.04
C PRO A 162 11.45 -1.65 -1.96
N ASP A 163 11.07 -2.54 -2.89
CA ASP A 163 11.97 -3.16 -3.86
C ASP A 163 12.74 -2.17 -4.75
N ARG A 164 12.22 -0.93 -4.91
CA ARG A 164 12.71 0.08 -5.86
C ARG A 164 13.33 1.30 -5.19
N PHE A 165 13.23 1.41 -3.85
CA PHE A 165 13.66 2.62 -3.16
C PHE A 165 15.15 2.60 -2.85
N ALA A 166 15.63 1.60 -2.12
CA ALA A 166 17.07 1.45 -1.83
C ALA A 166 17.39 0.04 -1.34
N ASN A 167 18.52 -0.50 -1.80
CA ASN A 167 19.11 -1.75 -1.32
C ASN A 167 20.24 -1.43 -0.32
N ALA A 168 20.17 -1.96 0.90
CA ALA A 168 21.20 -1.81 1.88
C ALA A 168 21.71 -3.13 2.47
N ASP A 169 21.01 -4.24 2.20
CA ASP A 169 21.42 -5.58 2.61
C ASP A 169 21.36 -6.55 1.41
N ALA A 170 22.43 -6.61 0.64
CA ALA A 170 22.52 -7.51 -0.50
C ALA A 170 22.47 -9.01 -0.14
N THR A 171 22.51 -9.37 1.15
CA THR A 171 22.43 -10.77 1.59
C THR A 171 21.01 -11.32 1.52
N ASN A 172 20.00 -10.46 1.51
CA ASN A 172 18.59 -10.84 1.37
C ASN A 172 18.06 -10.79 -0.09
N ASP A 173 18.89 -10.33 -1.03
CA ASP A 173 18.55 -10.24 -2.45
C ASP A 173 18.13 -11.60 -3.05
N VAL A 174 18.72 -12.67 -2.55
CA VAL A 174 18.44 -14.05 -2.96
C VAL A 174 18.18 -14.92 -1.73
N VAL A 175 16.91 -15.28 -1.54
CA VAL A 175 16.50 -16.15 -0.43
C VAL A 175 16.24 -17.55 -0.95
N LYS A 176 16.99 -18.53 -0.41
CA LYS A 176 16.85 -19.94 -0.81
C LYS A 176 15.43 -20.44 -0.53
N GLY A 177 14.80 -21.00 -1.55
CA GLY A 177 13.46 -21.58 -1.46
C GLY A 177 12.35 -20.67 -1.96
N LEU A 178 12.61 -19.37 -2.17
CA LEU A 178 11.67 -18.48 -2.84
C LEU A 178 11.77 -18.60 -4.37
N LYS A 179 10.64 -18.36 -5.05
CA LYS A 179 10.45 -18.66 -6.48
C LYS A 179 11.10 -17.62 -7.39
N GLU A 180 11.05 -16.33 -7.02
CA GLU A 180 11.61 -15.25 -7.81
C GLU A 180 12.87 -14.69 -7.14
N ASN A 181 13.96 -14.59 -7.92
CA ASN A 181 15.20 -13.98 -7.51
C ASN A 181 15.42 -12.66 -8.27
N ILE A 182 16.40 -11.86 -7.80
CA ILE A 182 16.76 -10.60 -8.46
C ILE A 182 17.16 -10.85 -9.91
N SER A 183 16.63 -9.97 -10.79
CA SER A 183 17.09 -9.80 -12.15
C SER A 183 17.06 -8.31 -12.50
N ASN A 184 18.18 -7.64 -12.42
CA ASN A 184 18.32 -6.18 -12.62
C ASN A 184 18.02 -5.69 -14.05
N GLN A 185 17.63 -6.58 -14.96
CA GLN A 185 17.49 -6.24 -16.38
C GLN A 185 16.03 -6.13 -16.82
N ALA A 186 15.08 -6.70 -16.09
CA ALA A 186 13.67 -6.68 -16.45
C ALA A 186 12.89 -5.76 -15.51
N PRO A 187 12.18 -4.74 -16.03
CA PRO A 187 11.45 -3.76 -15.22
C PRO A 187 10.43 -4.37 -14.25
N ASP A 188 9.87 -5.54 -14.57
CA ASP A 188 8.86 -6.22 -13.78
C ASP A 188 9.43 -7.30 -12.83
N ASN A 189 10.76 -7.42 -12.75
CA ASN A 189 11.43 -8.32 -11.81
C ASN A 189 11.84 -7.58 -10.53
N ARG A 190 12.30 -8.32 -9.51
CA ARG A 190 12.85 -7.74 -8.28
C ARG A 190 14.19 -7.04 -8.54
N HIS A 191 14.40 -5.92 -7.82
CA HIS A 191 15.62 -5.12 -7.88
C HIS A 191 16.39 -5.10 -6.55
N GLY A 192 15.80 -5.57 -5.45
CA GLY A 192 16.50 -5.81 -4.19
C GLY A 192 16.45 -4.67 -3.18
N GLY A 193 15.62 -3.67 -3.37
CA GLY A 193 15.37 -2.70 -2.30
C GLY A 193 14.75 -3.37 -1.07
N ASP A 194 15.07 -2.87 0.14
CA ASP A 194 14.77 -3.54 1.40
C ASP A 194 14.47 -2.57 2.56
N LEU A 195 14.05 -3.11 3.71
CA LEU A 195 13.78 -2.36 4.94
C LEU A 195 15.02 -1.67 5.50
N ALA A 196 16.19 -2.25 5.32
CA ALA A 196 17.45 -1.63 5.74
C ALA A 196 17.75 -0.38 4.91
N GLY A 197 17.51 -0.44 3.59
CA GLY A 197 17.63 0.70 2.68
C GLY A 197 16.63 1.80 3.00
N MET A 198 15.36 1.43 3.23
CA MET A 198 14.35 2.39 3.68
C MET A 198 14.76 3.07 4.99
N THR A 199 15.22 2.30 5.96
CA THR A 199 15.65 2.81 7.28
C THR A 199 16.86 3.75 7.15
N ARG A 200 17.83 3.41 6.31
CA ARG A 200 19.03 4.22 6.05
C ARG A 200 18.67 5.60 5.52
N HIS A 201 17.62 5.72 4.73
CA HIS A 201 17.24 6.95 4.03
C HIS A 201 16.08 7.72 4.68
N LEU A 202 15.69 7.40 5.93
CA LEU A 202 14.66 8.16 6.67
C LEU A 202 15.03 9.64 6.83
N ASN A 203 16.33 9.97 6.94
CA ASN A 203 16.76 11.37 7.02
C ASN A 203 16.47 12.16 5.74
N TYR A 204 16.50 11.52 4.57
CA TYR A 204 16.10 12.14 3.31
C TYR A 204 14.63 12.53 3.36
N LEU A 205 13.75 11.62 3.75
CA LEU A 205 12.31 11.86 3.84
C LEU A 205 11.96 12.96 4.85
N ASP A 206 12.59 12.94 6.02
CA ASP A 206 12.39 13.99 7.04
C ASP A 206 12.90 15.35 6.53
N SER A 207 14.10 15.41 5.92
CA SER A 207 14.64 16.64 5.35
C SER A 207 13.80 17.20 4.21
N LEU A 208 13.18 16.32 3.41
CA LEU A 208 12.23 16.69 2.37
C LEU A 208 10.96 17.35 2.97
N GLY A 209 10.52 16.88 4.12
CA GLY A 209 9.33 17.39 4.81
C GLY A 209 8.16 16.39 4.87
N VAL A 210 8.40 15.13 4.54
CA VAL A 210 7.44 14.03 4.68
C VAL A 210 7.07 13.83 6.15
N THR A 211 5.81 13.52 6.43
CA THR A 211 5.32 13.22 7.78
C THR A 211 4.81 11.80 7.94
N THR A 212 4.50 11.13 6.82
CA THR A 212 3.92 9.79 6.84
C THR A 212 4.47 8.98 5.68
N ILE A 213 4.93 7.76 5.96
CA ILE A 213 5.50 6.86 4.96
C ILE A 213 4.48 5.75 4.67
N TRP A 214 4.18 5.54 3.40
CA TRP A 214 3.35 4.45 2.91
C TRP A 214 4.16 3.57 1.94
N PRO A 215 4.77 2.47 2.40
CA PRO A 215 5.34 1.47 1.49
C PRO A 215 4.22 0.63 0.86
N THR A 216 4.39 0.24 -0.42
CA THR A 216 3.56 -0.83 -1.02
C THR A 216 3.71 -2.12 -0.20
N PRO A 217 2.85 -3.16 -0.38
CA PRO A 217 2.80 -4.27 0.55
C PRO A 217 4.16 -4.93 0.80
N LEU A 218 4.51 -5.06 2.08
CA LEU A 218 5.75 -5.66 2.56
C LEU A 218 5.62 -7.15 2.90
N LEU A 219 4.39 -7.67 2.95
CA LEU A 219 4.12 -9.05 3.34
C LEU A 219 4.64 -10.03 2.29
N CYS A 220 4.93 -11.25 2.73
CA CYS A 220 5.51 -12.30 1.90
C CYS A 220 4.71 -12.48 0.61
N ASN A 221 5.39 -12.41 -0.53
CA ASN A 221 4.84 -12.55 -1.87
C ASN A 221 5.69 -13.53 -2.68
N ASP A 222 5.59 -14.83 -2.37
CA ASP A 222 6.37 -15.86 -3.04
C ASP A 222 5.69 -16.35 -4.33
N MET A 223 5.40 -15.42 -5.22
CA MET A 223 4.91 -15.70 -6.56
C MET A 223 6.07 -15.96 -7.52
N PRO A 224 5.86 -16.77 -8.59
CA PRO A 224 6.93 -17.13 -9.53
C PRO A 224 7.38 -15.97 -10.44
N ALA A 225 6.62 -14.88 -10.50
CA ALA A 225 6.93 -13.68 -11.27
C ALA A 225 6.22 -12.46 -10.70
N GLY A 226 6.83 -11.29 -10.85
CA GLY A 226 6.26 -10.02 -10.45
C GLY A 226 6.12 -9.83 -8.93
N SER A 227 6.79 -10.64 -8.12
CA SER A 227 6.62 -10.61 -6.66
C SER A 227 7.06 -9.29 -6.03
N TYR A 228 7.81 -8.45 -6.74
CA TYR A 228 8.29 -7.15 -6.29
C TYR A 228 7.17 -6.16 -5.92
N HIS A 229 6.00 -6.30 -6.54
CA HIS A 229 4.91 -5.35 -6.29
C HIS A 229 4.20 -5.56 -4.95
N GLY A 230 4.25 -6.77 -4.36
CA GLY A 230 3.72 -7.07 -3.03
C GLY A 230 2.22 -7.43 -2.98
N TYR A 231 1.43 -7.20 -4.05
CA TYR A 231 -0.04 -7.32 -4.00
C TYR A 231 -0.57 -8.76 -4.10
N ALA A 232 0.26 -9.76 -4.41
CA ALA A 232 -0.13 -11.18 -4.44
C ALA A 232 0.39 -11.90 -3.17
N ILE A 233 -0.16 -11.56 -2.00
CA ILE A 233 0.33 -12.00 -0.69
C ILE A 233 0.21 -13.51 -0.53
N THR A 234 1.29 -14.17 -0.12
CA THR A 234 1.34 -15.62 0.13
C THR A 234 1.39 -15.98 1.62
N ASN A 235 1.80 -15.05 2.49
CA ASN A 235 1.68 -15.17 3.95
C ASN A 235 1.35 -13.81 4.59
N TYR A 236 0.24 -13.73 5.30
CA TYR A 236 -0.26 -12.49 5.90
C TYR A 236 0.42 -12.10 7.22
N TYR A 237 1.16 -13.00 7.87
CA TYR A 237 1.80 -12.76 9.17
C TYR A 237 3.31 -12.65 9.10
N GLU A 238 3.88 -12.64 7.90
CA GLU A 238 5.32 -12.53 7.67
C GLU A 238 5.66 -11.45 6.66
N ILE A 239 6.69 -10.67 6.98
CA ILE A 239 7.35 -9.78 6.01
C ILE A 239 8.09 -10.66 5.00
N ASP A 240 8.09 -10.24 3.74
CA ASP A 240 8.84 -10.92 2.68
C ASP A 240 10.32 -10.97 3.06
N PRO A 241 10.93 -12.17 3.16
CA PRO A 241 12.32 -12.30 3.61
C PRO A 241 13.33 -11.52 2.75
N ARG A 242 12.96 -11.18 1.51
CA ARG A 242 13.77 -10.34 0.61
C ARG A 242 13.69 -8.85 0.98
N TYR A 243 12.80 -8.46 1.86
CA TYR A 243 12.76 -7.13 2.49
C TYR A 243 13.37 -7.12 3.89
N GLY A 244 13.47 -8.29 4.54
CA GLY A 244 13.90 -8.45 5.93
C GLY A 244 12.95 -9.32 6.73
N SER A 245 12.85 -9.09 8.03
CA SER A 245 12.00 -9.84 8.96
C SER A 245 10.90 -8.97 9.56
N ASN A 246 9.94 -9.60 10.25
CA ASN A 246 8.94 -8.88 11.07
C ASN A 246 9.61 -7.94 12.07
N LYS A 247 10.72 -8.35 12.67
CA LYS A 247 11.50 -7.53 13.60
C LYS A 247 12.09 -6.30 12.92
N ASP A 248 12.62 -6.45 11.70
CA ASP A 248 13.18 -5.33 10.94
C ASP A 248 12.10 -4.32 10.55
N TYR A 249 10.89 -4.79 10.22
CA TYR A 249 9.76 -3.91 9.99
C TYR A 249 9.39 -3.11 11.24
N LYS A 250 9.30 -3.76 12.41
CA LYS A 250 9.08 -3.04 13.66
C LYS A 250 10.19 -2.00 13.93
N LEU A 251 11.45 -2.35 13.70
CA LEU A 251 12.58 -1.42 13.87
C LEU A 251 12.51 -0.24 12.90
N PHE A 252 12.05 -0.45 11.68
CA PHE A 252 11.79 0.62 10.71
C PHE A 252 10.70 1.57 11.22
N VAL A 253 9.56 1.04 11.70
CA VAL A 253 8.48 1.86 12.28
C VAL A 253 8.99 2.66 13.49
N ASP A 254 9.69 2.01 14.42
CA ASP A 254 10.29 2.66 15.59
C ASP A 254 11.27 3.79 15.17
N ALA A 255 12.03 3.58 14.09
CA ALA A 255 12.96 4.58 13.57
C ALA A 255 12.27 5.77 12.88
N ALA A 256 11.12 5.54 12.22
CA ALA A 256 10.27 6.57 11.66
C ALA A 256 9.62 7.41 12.78
N HIS A 257 9.07 6.77 13.81
CA HIS A 257 8.48 7.44 14.98
C HIS A 257 9.49 8.33 15.73
N LYS A 258 10.74 7.89 15.89
CA LYS A 258 11.80 8.72 16.49
C LYS A 258 12.08 10.03 15.74
N ARG A 259 11.67 10.13 14.48
CA ARG A 259 11.74 11.33 13.64
C ARG A 259 10.42 12.08 13.53
N GLY A 260 9.39 11.63 14.26
CA GLY A 260 8.03 12.19 14.18
C GLY A 260 7.29 11.82 12.90
N MET A 261 7.76 10.81 12.16
CA MET A 261 7.07 10.30 10.97
C MET A 261 6.20 9.11 11.33
N LYS A 262 5.02 9.05 10.73
CA LYS A 262 4.05 7.95 10.84
C LYS A 262 4.27 6.91 9.75
N VAL A 263 3.74 5.70 9.96
CA VAL A 263 3.80 4.62 8.98
C VAL A 263 2.40 4.09 8.68
N VAL A 264 2.04 4.05 7.40
CA VAL A 264 0.81 3.45 6.87
C VAL A 264 1.16 2.11 6.25
N GLN A 265 0.46 1.06 6.64
CA GLN A 265 0.60 -0.27 6.02
C GLN A 265 -0.39 -0.45 4.89
N ASP A 266 0.10 -0.90 3.74
CA ASP A 266 -0.72 -1.33 2.61
C ASP A 266 -1.26 -2.74 2.85
N MET A 267 -2.58 -2.90 2.90
CA MET A 267 -3.25 -4.17 3.15
C MET A 267 -4.08 -4.58 1.94
N VAL A 268 -4.07 -5.88 1.63
CA VAL A 268 -4.75 -6.48 0.48
C VAL A 268 -5.72 -7.53 1.00
N PHE A 269 -7.00 -7.18 1.14
CA PHE A 269 -8.04 -8.06 1.70
C PHE A 269 -9.06 -8.53 0.66
N ASN A 270 -9.01 -7.96 -0.54
CA ASN A 270 -9.83 -8.43 -1.65
C ASN A 270 -9.36 -9.80 -2.16
N HIS A 271 -8.05 -9.99 -2.27
CA HIS A 271 -7.45 -11.19 -2.86
C HIS A 271 -6.13 -11.56 -2.18
N CYS A 272 -5.61 -12.73 -2.50
CA CYS A 272 -4.24 -13.14 -2.17
C CYS A 272 -3.49 -13.63 -3.41
N GLY A 273 -2.25 -14.05 -3.27
CA GLY A 273 -1.52 -14.77 -4.33
C GLY A 273 -2.00 -16.21 -4.46
N SER A 274 -2.00 -16.76 -5.69
CA SER A 274 -2.37 -18.18 -5.94
C SER A 274 -1.41 -19.19 -5.28
N GLU A 275 -0.25 -18.73 -4.82
CA GLU A 275 0.70 -19.54 -4.05
C GLU A 275 0.49 -19.43 -2.54
N ASN A 276 -0.55 -18.71 -2.09
CA ASN A 276 -0.94 -18.68 -0.70
C ASN A 276 -1.46 -20.05 -0.24
N PHE A 277 -1.03 -20.53 0.91
CA PHE A 277 -1.45 -21.84 1.43
C PHE A 277 -2.98 -21.92 1.66
N LEU A 278 -3.65 -20.80 1.96
CA LEU A 278 -5.12 -20.75 2.04
C LEU A 278 -5.81 -21.08 0.72
N PHE A 279 -5.10 -20.96 -0.41
CA PHE A 279 -5.59 -21.31 -1.73
C PHE A 279 -5.03 -22.66 -2.21
N THR A 280 -3.73 -22.92 -2.03
CA THR A 280 -3.09 -24.17 -2.50
C THR A 280 -3.48 -25.41 -1.69
N ASP A 281 -3.82 -25.22 -0.42
CA ASP A 281 -4.38 -26.26 0.49
C ASP A 281 -5.69 -25.75 1.09
N LEU A 282 -6.66 -25.43 0.23
CA LEU A 282 -7.90 -24.73 0.51
C LEU A 282 -8.66 -25.29 1.71
N PRO A 283 -9.09 -24.48 2.72
CA PRO A 283 -9.90 -24.95 3.84
C PRO A 283 -11.23 -25.56 3.40
N ASP A 284 -12.00 -24.83 2.60
CA ASP A 284 -13.18 -25.31 1.87
C ASP A 284 -13.54 -24.31 0.73
N SER A 285 -14.49 -24.70 -0.12
CA SER A 285 -14.86 -23.92 -1.32
C SER A 285 -15.48 -22.56 -1.04
N THR A 286 -15.84 -22.24 0.21
CA THR A 286 -16.48 -20.97 0.58
C THR A 286 -15.47 -19.87 0.94
N TRP A 287 -14.17 -20.18 0.97
CA TRP A 287 -13.12 -19.22 1.34
C TRP A 287 -12.86 -18.19 0.26
N PHE A 288 -13.04 -18.57 -1.00
CA PHE A 288 -12.86 -17.68 -2.14
C PHE A 288 -14.16 -17.59 -2.95
N ASN A 289 -14.37 -16.47 -3.58
CA ASN A 289 -15.53 -16.24 -4.42
C ASN A 289 -15.57 -17.19 -5.62
N ASN A 290 -16.76 -17.38 -6.21
CA ASN A 290 -17.01 -18.32 -7.30
C ASN A 290 -16.62 -19.79 -6.97
N ASN A 291 -16.85 -20.23 -5.71
CA ASN A 291 -16.46 -21.56 -5.24
C ASN A 291 -14.97 -21.87 -5.51
N SER A 292 -14.10 -20.88 -5.31
CA SER A 292 -12.65 -20.96 -5.54
C SER A 292 -12.26 -21.23 -6.99
N CYS A 293 -13.13 -20.91 -7.95
CA CYS A 293 -12.87 -21.04 -9.38
C CYS A 293 -12.67 -19.66 -10.02
N TYR A 294 -11.62 -19.53 -10.81
CA TYR A 294 -11.33 -18.30 -11.52
C TYR A 294 -12.50 -17.86 -12.40
N THR A 295 -13.02 -16.70 -12.13
CA THR A 295 -14.00 -15.96 -12.95
C THR A 295 -13.55 -14.52 -12.97
N GLN A 296 -13.12 -14.02 -14.11
CA GLN A 296 -12.57 -12.67 -14.22
C GLN A 296 -13.59 -11.59 -13.86
N THR A 297 -13.18 -10.57 -13.07
CA THR A 297 -14.03 -9.42 -12.79
C THR A 297 -14.36 -8.64 -14.06
N GLY A 298 -15.56 -8.06 -14.09
CA GLY A 298 -15.95 -7.13 -15.15
C GLY A 298 -15.25 -5.78 -15.11
N TYR A 299 -14.47 -5.48 -14.06
CA TYR A 299 -13.83 -4.18 -13.82
C TYR A 299 -14.77 -2.97 -13.83
N LYS A 300 -16.08 -3.19 -13.76
CA LYS A 300 -17.12 -2.15 -13.79
C LYS A 300 -17.61 -1.85 -12.37
N ILE A 301 -16.70 -1.49 -11.50
CA ILE A 301 -16.99 -1.34 -10.06
C ILE A 301 -18.00 -0.24 -9.73
N THR A 302 -18.31 0.66 -10.67
CA THR A 302 -19.43 1.57 -10.55
C THR A 302 -20.76 0.85 -10.30
N ALA A 303 -20.93 -0.38 -10.80
CA ALA A 303 -22.10 -1.20 -10.57
C ALA A 303 -22.38 -1.44 -9.07
N ALA A 304 -21.36 -1.48 -8.22
CA ALA A 304 -21.51 -1.71 -6.79
C ALA A 304 -22.34 -0.61 -6.07
N THR A 305 -22.34 0.61 -6.61
CA THR A 305 -23.05 1.76 -6.02
C THR A 305 -24.16 2.32 -6.92
N ASP A 306 -24.31 1.80 -8.13
CA ASP A 306 -25.33 2.23 -9.07
C ASP A 306 -26.70 1.62 -8.71
N ALA A 307 -27.68 2.49 -8.49
CA ALA A 307 -29.05 2.08 -8.16
C ALA A 307 -29.76 1.32 -9.29
N TYR A 308 -29.31 1.49 -10.52
CA TYR A 308 -29.89 0.88 -11.73
C TYR A 308 -29.11 -0.33 -12.23
N ALA A 309 -27.94 -0.62 -11.63
CA ALA A 309 -27.12 -1.74 -12.06
C ALA A 309 -27.84 -3.09 -11.86
N SER A 310 -27.68 -3.98 -12.83
CA SER A 310 -28.17 -5.35 -12.73
C SER A 310 -27.45 -6.12 -11.63
N GLN A 311 -28.12 -7.14 -11.06
CA GLN A 311 -27.49 -7.97 -10.03
C GLN A 311 -26.29 -8.75 -10.58
N VAL A 312 -26.34 -9.18 -11.85
CA VAL A 312 -25.22 -9.89 -12.48
C VAL A 312 -23.99 -9.00 -12.64
N ASP A 313 -24.17 -7.70 -12.95
CA ASP A 313 -23.05 -6.76 -13.06
C ASP A 313 -22.45 -6.45 -11.69
N LYS A 314 -23.29 -6.29 -10.65
CA LYS A 314 -22.81 -6.12 -9.27
C LYS A 314 -21.96 -7.32 -8.84
N PHE A 315 -22.50 -8.53 -9.04
CA PHE A 315 -21.81 -9.77 -8.74
C PHE A 315 -20.49 -9.89 -9.50
N ASN A 316 -20.51 -9.69 -10.82
CA ASN A 316 -19.30 -9.77 -11.66
C ASN A 316 -18.25 -8.73 -11.29
N ALA A 317 -18.66 -7.56 -10.78
CA ALA A 317 -17.72 -6.52 -10.36
C ALA A 317 -17.03 -6.87 -9.03
N GLN A 318 -17.78 -7.39 -8.04
CA GLN A 318 -17.28 -7.59 -6.68
C GLN A 318 -16.78 -9.01 -6.39
N ASP A 319 -17.38 -10.04 -7.02
CA ASP A 319 -17.00 -11.44 -6.77
C ASP A 319 -16.03 -11.99 -7.84
N GLY A 320 -15.70 -11.19 -8.84
CA GLY A 320 -14.77 -11.58 -9.90
C GLY A 320 -13.31 -11.34 -9.52
N TRP A 321 -12.43 -12.25 -9.89
CA TRP A 321 -10.99 -12.15 -9.65
C TRP A 321 -10.33 -11.21 -10.67
N PHE A 322 -9.31 -10.47 -10.25
CA PHE A 322 -8.54 -9.61 -11.17
C PHE A 322 -7.82 -10.43 -12.24
N VAL A 323 -7.10 -11.45 -11.82
CA VAL A 323 -6.38 -12.40 -12.67
C VAL A 323 -6.37 -13.77 -12.00
N SER A 324 -6.07 -14.82 -12.74
CA SER A 324 -6.04 -16.19 -12.20
C SER A 324 -4.99 -16.41 -11.09
N SER A 325 -3.95 -15.59 -11.05
CA SER A 325 -2.92 -15.63 -10.01
C SER A 325 -3.28 -14.86 -8.74
N MET A 326 -4.46 -14.22 -8.68
CA MET A 326 -4.95 -13.47 -7.52
C MET A 326 -6.36 -13.95 -7.14
N PRO A 327 -6.47 -15.10 -6.42
CA PRO A 327 -7.74 -15.61 -5.89
C PRO A 327 -8.45 -14.58 -5.02
N ASP A 328 -9.73 -14.36 -5.30
CA ASP A 328 -10.58 -13.37 -4.65
C ASP A 328 -11.23 -13.95 -3.40
N PHE A 329 -10.96 -13.37 -2.22
CA PHE A 329 -11.53 -13.82 -0.96
C PHE A 329 -13.03 -13.60 -0.87
N ASN A 330 -13.74 -14.53 -0.28
CA ASN A 330 -15.13 -14.34 0.08
C ASN A 330 -15.23 -13.67 1.47
N GLN A 331 -15.29 -12.35 1.51
CA GLN A 331 -15.38 -11.58 2.77
C GLN A 331 -16.71 -11.81 3.52
N ARG A 332 -17.75 -12.36 2.88
CA ARG A 332 -18.99 -12.78 3.54
C ARG A 332 -18.81 -14.04 4.39
N ASN A 333 -17.73 -14.79 4.20
CA ASN A 333 -17.33 -15.87 5.10
C ASN A 333 -16.75 -15.28 6.39
N THR A 334 -17.44 -15.51 7.50
CA THR A 334 -17.06 -14.93 8.81
C THR A 334 -15.69 -15.40 9.31
N HIS A 335 -15.26 -16.61 8.92
CA HIS A 335 -13.93 -17.12 9.27
C HIS A 335 -12.82 -16.40 8.52
N VAL A 336 -13.04 -16.10 7.24
CA VAL A 336 -12.15 -15.29 6.39
C VAL A 336 -12.02 -13.88 6.96
N MET A 337 -13.16 -13.21 7.20
CA MET A 337 -13.12 -11.84 7.73
C MET A 337 -12.51 -11.76 9.11
N ARG A 338 -12.74 -12.76 9.97
CA ARG A 338 -12.09 -12.80 11.28
C ARG A 338 -10.57 -12.92 11.15
N TYR A 339 -10.09 -13.79 10.26
CA TYR A 339 -8.67 -13.94 9.96
C TYR A 339 -8.04 -12.62 9.49
N LEU A 340 -8.66 -11.93 8.51
CA LEU A 340 -8.17 -10.68 7.95
C LEU A 340 -8.24 -9.53 8.98
N THR A 341 -9.32 -9.45 9.77
CA THR A 341 -9.46 -8.42 10.82
C THR A 341 -8.38 -8.59 11.89
N GLN A 342 -8.16 -9.82 12.34
CA GLN A 342 -7.09 -10.11 13.31
C GLN A 342 -5.70 -9.83 12.73
N ASN A 343 -5.49 -10.05 11.45
CA ASN A 343 -4.24 -9.69 10.80
C ASN A 343 -3.98 -8.18 10.87
N ALA A 344 -4.97 -7.34 10.57
CA ALA A 344 -4.83 -5.88 10.71
C ALA A 344 -4.49 -5.47 12.16
N ILE A 345 -5.22 -6.00 13.13
CA ILE A 345 -4.98 -5.74 14.55
C ILE A 345 -3.58 -6.21 14.96
N TRP A 346 -3.16 -7.37 14.48
CA TRP A 346 -1.85 -7.94 14.81
C TRP A 346 -0.71 -7.04 14.35
N TRP A 347 -0.79 -6.50 13.13
CA TRP A 347 0.23 -5.58 12.61
C TRP A 347 0.24 -4.24 13.35
N ILE A 348 -0.94 -3.71 13.73
CA ILE A 348 -1.04 -2.49 14.55
C ILE A 348 -0.34 -2.70 15.90
N GLU A 349 -0.64 -3.79 16.59
CA GLU A 349 -0.06 -4.07 17.92
C GLU A 349 1.41 -4.49 17.85
N PHE A 350 1.81 -5.27 16.83
CA PHE A 350 3.16 -5.78 16.70
C PHE A 350 4.15 -4.72 16.21
N ALA A 351 3.84 -4.06 15.12
CA ALA A 351 4.75 -3.12 14.47
C ALA A 351 4.56 -1.68 14.93
N GLY A 352 3.37 -1.31 15.43
CA GLY A 352 3.06 0.06 15.84
C GLY A 352 2.64 0.97 14.67
N ILE A 353 2.08 0.41 13.60
CA ILE A 353 1.64 1.20 12.43
C ILE A 353 0.55 2.21 12.81
N ASP A 354 0.48 3.33 12.08
CA ASP A 354 -0.37 4.48 12.41
C ASP A 354 -1.63 4.57 11.56
N GLY A 355 -1.62 3.96 10.40
CA GLY A 355 -2.75 3.96 9.48
C GLY A 355 -2.72 2.77 8.54
N ILE A 356 -3.78 2.63 7.77
CA ILE A 356 -3.93 1.56 6.76
C ILE A 356 -4.33 2.19 5.43
N ARG A 357 -3.68 1.76 4.35
CA ARG A 357 -4.23 1.85 3.01
C ARG A 357 -4.79 0.50 2.63
N GLN A 358 -6.06 0.45 2.31
CA GLN A 358 -6.71 -0.79 1.88
C GLN A 358 -6.82 -0.82 0.37
N ASP A 359 -6.13 -1.78 -0.21
CA ASP A 359 -6.09 -2.05 -1.65
C ASP A 359 -7.47 -2.39 -2.20
N THR A 360 -7.75 -1.96 -3.44
CA THR A 360 -8.93 -2.31 -4.24
C THR A 360 -10.25 -2.31 -3.44
N TYR A 361 -10.41 -1.35 -2.51
CA TYR A 361 -11.47 -1.33 -1.50
C TYR A 361 -12.89 -1.59 -2.05
N PRO A 362 -13.33 -1.01 -3.19
CA PRO A 362 -14.68 -1.22 -3.71
C PRO A 362 -14.97 -2.62 -4.24
N TYR A 363 -13.95 -3.42 -4.49
CA TYR A 363 -14.12 -4.77 -5.03
C TYR A 363 -14.44 -5.80 -3.95
N ALA A 364 -14.07 -5.55 -2.70
CA ALA A 364 -14.43 -6.38 -1.56
C ALA A 364 -15.90 -6.16 -1.15
N ASP A 365 -16.47 -7.14 -0.43
CA ASP A 365 -17.85 -7.03 0.08
C ASP A 365 -18.01 -5.81 0.99
N ARG A 366 -18.94 -4.92 0.63
CA ARG A 366 -19.12 -3.63 1.30
C ARG A 366 -19.51 -3.76 2.76
N ASP A 367 -20.41 -4.70 3.09
CA ASP A 367 -20.92 -4.85 4.45
C ASP A 367 -19.86 -5.46 5.37
N ALA A 368 -19.09 -6.43 4.87
CA ALA A 368 -17.98 -7.02 5.58
C ALA A 368 -16.87 -5.99 5.84
N MET A 369 -16.52 -5.17 4.84
CA MET A 369 -15.52 -4.12 5.00
C MET A 369 -15.98 -2.98 5.92
N ALA A 370 -17.27 -2.66 5.93
CA ALA A 370 -17.83 -1.71 6.89
C ALA A 370 -17.71 -2.22 8.34
N GLN A 371 -17.99 -3.50 8.57
CA GLN A 371 -17.80 -4.13 9.88
C GLN A 371 -16.31 -4.11 10.29
N TRP A 372 -15.41 -4.40 9.38
CA TRP A 372 -13.96 -4.32 9.59
C TRP A 372 -13.53 -2.91 10.00
N CYS A 373 -13.93 -1.88 9.25
CA CYS A 373 -13.65 -0.49 9.60
C CYS A 373 -14.18 -0.15 11.00
N LYS A 374 -15.42 -0.54 11.30
CA LYS A 374 -16.06 -0.28 12.59
C LYS A 374 -15.32 -0.96 13.74
N GLU A 375 -14.91 -2.24 13.59
CA GLU A 375 -14.17 -2.97 14.63
C GLU A 375 -12.80 -2.31 14.88
N LEU A 376 -12.05 -1.98 13.83
CA LEU A 376 -10.76 -1.31 13.96
C LEU A 376 -10.89 0.08 14.60
N LYS A 377 -11.89 0.87 14.19
CA LYS A 377 -12.12 2.21 14.77
C LYS A 377 -12.59 2.15 16.22
N THR A 378 -13.30 1.08 16.62
CA THR A 378 -13.68 0.84 18.00
C THR A 378 -12.45 0.52 18.86
N GLN A 379 -11.53 -0.30 18.36
CA GLN A 379 -10.29 -0.64 19.04
C GLN A 379 -9.28 0.51 19.06
N TYR A 380 -9.22 1.28 17.95
CA TYR A 380 -8.25 2.36 17.71
C TYR A 380 -8.97 3.61 17.17
N PRO A 381 -9.55 4.46 18.05
CA PRO A 381 -10.38 5.61 17.62
C PRO A 381 -9.65 6.60 16.71
N HIS A 382 -8.33 6.74 16.85
CA HIS A 382 -7.52 7.66 16.05
C HIS A 382 -7.03 7.06 14.72
N LEU A 383 -7.06 5.74 14.54
CA LEU A 383 -6.64 5.09 13.31
C LEU A 383 -7.35 5.72 12.09
N ASN A 384 -6.59 6.09 11.07
CA ASN A 384 -7.18 6.42 9.78
C ASN A 384 -6.96 5.29 8.78
N ILE A 385 -7.99 5.03 7.99
CA ILE A 385 -8.00 4.03 6.92
C ILE A 385 -8.32 4.76 5.63
N VAL A 386 -7.46 4.66 4.63
CA VAL A 386 -7.75 5.11 3.27
C VAL A 386 -8.02 3.91 2.39
N GLY A 387 -9.17 3.90 1.73
CA GLY A 387 -9.49 2.88 0.72
C GLY A 387 -9.09 3.35 -0.67
N GLU A 388 -8.47 2.48 -1.44
CA GLU A 388 -8.29 2.75 -2.86
C GLU A 388 -9.63 2.70 -3.58
N THR A 389 -10.17 3.86 -3.87
CA THR A 389 -11.47 4.05 -4.53
C THR A 389 -11.27 4.56 -5.97
N TRP A 390 -10.71 3.70 -6.82
CA TRP A 390 -10.43 4.08 -8.20
C TRP A 390 -11.70 4.15 -9.04
N LEU A 391 -12.33 5.31 -8.98
CA LEU A 391 -13.52 5.66 -9.74
C LEU A 391 -13.30 7.01 -10.45
N ASN A 392 -13.98 7.20 -11.58
CA ASN A 392 -13.73 8.35 -12.47
C ASN A 392 -14.62 9.56 -12.18
N SER A 393 -15.44 9.52 -11.13
CA SER A 393 -16.32 10.62 -10.75
C SER A 393 -16.31 10.86 -9.24
N ASN A 394 -16.46 12.13 -8.84
CA ASN A 394 -16.60 12.51 -7.45
C ASN A 394 -17.81 11.85 -6.76
N VAL A 395 -18.93 11.70 -7.46
CA VAL A 395 -20.11 10.97 -6.96
C VAL A 395 -19.76 9.50 -6.66
N GLY A 396 -19.08 8.83 -7.60
CA GLY A 396 -18.64 7.44 -7.43
C GLY A 396 -17.70 7.27 -6.24
N VAL A 397 -16.69 8.13 -6.11
CA VAL A 397 -15.75 8.11 -4.99
C VAL A 397 -16.44 8.41 -3.67
N SER A 398 -17.32 9.45 -3.62
CA SER A 398 -18.03 9.86 -2.39
C SER A 398 -18.97 8.80 -1.87
N ALA A 399 -19.48 7.91 -2.73
CA ALA A 399 -20.34 6.80 -2.32
C ALA A 399 -19.63 5.81 -1.37
N TRP A 400 -18.31 5.78 -1.37
CA TRP A 400 -17.48 4.91 -0.51
C TRP A 400 -16.99 5.59 0.77
N GLN A 401 -17.17 6.91 0.91
CA GLN A 401 -16.80 7.58 2.15
C GLN A 401 -17.81 7.31 3.26
N LYS A 402 -17.35 7.21 4.49
CA LYS A 402 -18.21 7.16 5.68
C LYS A 402 -19.22 8.32 5.65
N ASP A 403 -20.46 8.03 6.06
CA ASP A 403 -21.57 8.99 6.09
C ASP A 403 -21.89 9.62 4.72
N SER A 404 -21.65 8.87 3.65
CA SER A 404 -21.88 9.29 2.27
C SER A 404 -23.30 9.81 2.06
N LYS A 405 -23.41 10.99 1.44
CA LYS A 405 -24.69 11.63 1.10
C LYS A 405 -25.37 11.03 -0.14
N VAL A 406 -24.62 10.25 -0.93
CA VAL A 406 -25.08 9.72 -2.24
C VAL A 406 -25.32 8.22 -2.24
N ALA A 407 -24.81 7.47 -1.29
CA ALA A 407 -24.93 6.00 -1.19
C ALA A 407 -26.29 5.57 -0.61
N LYS A 408 -27.39 6.06 -1.19
CA LYS A 408 -28.74 5.76 -0.70
C LYS A 408 -29.07 4.28 -0.87
N GLY A 409 -29.61 3.67 0.18
CA GLY A 409 -30.00 2.25 0.16
C GLY A 409 -28.85 1.26 0.35
N LEU A 410 -27.60 1.74 0.50
CA LEU A 410 -26.44 0.94 0.85
C LEU A 410 -26.08 1.12 2.33
N CYS A 411 -25.38 0.16 2.92
CA CYS A 411 -24.85 0.33 4.28
C CYS A 411 -23.84 1.48 4.32
N ASN A 412 -23.68 2.12 5.47
CA ASN A 412 -22.58 3.05 5.70
C ASN A 412 -21.25 2.30 5.60
N SER A 413 -20.35 2.75 4.73
CA SER A 413 -19.07 2.07 4.50
C SER A 413 -18.12 2.12 5.70
N GLU A 414 -18.34 3.05 6.63
CA GLU A 414 -17.46 3.36 7.77
C GLU A 414 -16.00 3.71 7.38
N LEU A 415 -15.71 3.82 6.07
CA LEU A 415 -14.40 4.17 5.55
C LEU A 415 -14.13 5.68 5.70
N PRO A 416 -13.17 6.11 6.53
CA PRO A 416 -12.97 7.53 6.79
C PRO A 416 -12.44 8.29 5.57
N THR A 417 -11.45 7.73 4.87
CA THR A 417 -10.71 8.41 3.80
C THR A 417 -10.81 7.64 2.48
N VAL A 418 -11.02 8.35 1.39
CA VAL A 418 -11.10 7.83 0.02
C VAL A 418 -10.07 8.52 -0.88
N MET A 419 -9.60 7.87 -1.95
CA MET A 419 -8.63 8.42 -2.87
C MET A 419 -9.29 9.23 -3.98
N ASP A 420 -8.82 10.47 -4.18
CA ASP A 420 -9.39 11.43 -5.14
C ASP A 420 -8.79 11.25 -6.55
N PHE A 421 -9.06 10.08 -7.16
CA PHE A 421 -8.67 9.79 -8.55
C PHE A 421 -9.20 10.80 -9.57
N PRO A 422 -10.45 11.33 -9.42
CA PRO A 422 -10.94 12.35 -10.34
C PRO A 422 -10.10 13.63 -10.33
N LEU A 423 -9.69 14.13 -9.15
CA LEU A 423 -8.82 15.29 -9.04
C LEU A 423 -7.44 15.02 -9.65
N MET A 424 -6.87 13.83 -9.39
CA MET A 424 -5.58 13.42 -9.98
C MET A 424 -5.64 13.48 -11.52
N SER A 425 -6.65 12.87 -12.12
CA SER A 425 -6.85 12.86 -13.56
C SER A 425 -7.02 14.29 -14.12
N LEU A 426 -7.79 15.10 -13.39
CA LEU A 426 -8.04 16.49 -13.76
C LEU A 426 -6.79 17.36 -13.70
N LEU A 427 -5.99 17.26 -12.64
CA LEU A 427 -4.73 18.00 -12.51
C LEU A 427 -3.74 17.64 -13.62
N ASN A 428 -3.71 16.37 -14.03
CA ASN A 428 -2.85 15.92 -15.12
C ASN A 428 -3.27 16.47 -16.48
N SER A 429 -4.56 16.69 -16.73
CA SER A 429 -5.06 17.19 -18.02
C SER A 429 -5.19 18.72 -18.06
N ALA A 430 -5.78 19.33 -17.04
CA ALA A 430 -6.07 20.77 -17.04
C ALA A 430 -4.82 21.65 -17.08
N LEU A 431 -3.70 21.20 -16.49
CA LEU A 431 -2.45 21.96 -16.52
C LEU A 431 -1.74 21.91 -17.89
N ASP A 432 -2.08 20.98 -18.76
CA ASP A 432 -1.56 20.91 -20.13
C ASP A 432 -2.36 21.78 -21.10
N GLU A 433 -3.52 22.28 -20.69
CA GLU A 433 -4.37 23.14 -21.48
C GLU A 433 -3.86 24.61 -21.48
N THR A 434 -3.96 25.27 -22.59
CA THR A 434 -3.47 26.65 -22.77
C THR A 434 -4.58 27.69 -22.91
N THR A 435 -5.81 27.25 -23.09
CA THR A 435 -6.98 28.12 -23.23
C THR A 435 -7.69 28.28 -21.88
N ASN A 436 -8.38 29.41 -21.70
CA ASN A 436 -9.08 29.78 -20.49
C ASN A 436 -10.59 29.89 -20.73
N GLU A 437 -11.08 29.06 -21.61
CA GLU A 437 -12.51 28.88 -21.79
C GLU A 437 -13.17 28.43 -20.46
N TRP A 438 -14.46 28.63 -20.34
CA TRP A 438 -15.21 28.37 -19.11
C TRP A 438 -15.10 26.91 -18.59
N ASP A 439 -14.70 25.95 -19.42
CA ASP A 439 -14.58 24.53 -19.13
C ASP A 439 -13.16 23.96 -19.40
N GLN A 440 -12.14 24.81 -19.48
CA GLN A 440 -10.76 24.42 -19.78
C GLN A 440 -9.77 24.97 -18.75
N GLY A 441 -8.59 24.34 -18.66
CA GLY A 441 -7.53 24.77 -17.79
C GLY A 441 -7.94 24.86 -16.32
N LEU A 442 -7.59 25.95 -15.66
CA LEU A 442 -7.88 26.16 -14.23
C LEU A 442 -9.39 26.27 -13.93
N ALA A 443 -10.24 26.61 -14.92
CA ALA A 443 -11.69 26.64 -14.73
C ALA A 443 -12.25 25.25 -14.44
N ARG A 444 -11.67 24.19 -15.01
CA ARG A 444 -12.06 22.80 -14.71
C ARG A 444 -11.76 22.44 -13.27
N ILE A 445 -10.61 22.90 -12.72
CA ILE A 445 -10.24 22.67 -11.32
C ILE A 445 -11.25 23.37 -10.39
N TYR A 446 -11.58 24.64 -10.69
CA TYR A 446 -12.61 25.38 -9.97
C TYR A 446 -13.97 24.65 -10.00
N ASN A 447 -14.44 24.24 -11.19
CA ASN A 447 -15.69 23.54 -11.37
C ASN A 447 -15.73 22.20 -10.62
N TYR A 448 -14.63 21.47 -10.56
CA TYR A 448 -14.53 20.24 -9.81
C TYR A 448 -14.64 20.48 -8.29
N LEU A 449 -13.84 21.42 -7.76
CA LEU A 449 -13.84 21.73 -6.33
C LEU A 449 -15.17 22.31 -5.84
N SER A 450 -15.93 23.01 -6.69
CA SER A 450 -17.27 23.50 -6.37
C SER A 450 -18.28 22.38 -6.09
N GLN A 451 -17.97 21.14 -6.47
CA GLN A 451 -18.78 19.96 -6.25
C GLN A 451 -18.43 19.20 -4.96
N ASP A 452 -17.54 19.71 -4.12
CA ASP A 452 -17.13 19.05 -2.87
C ASP A 452 -18.30 18.78 -1.90
N ALA A 453 -19.46 19.43 -2.11
CA ALA A 453 -20.69 19.15 -1.39
C ALA A 453 -21.21 17.69 -1.48
N VAL A 454 -20.76 16.92 -2.49
CA VAL A 454 -21.11 15.48 -2.61
C VAL A 454 -20.42 14.61 -1.56
N TYR A 455 -19.24 15.04 -1.07
CA TYR A 455 -18.51 14.32 -0.04
C TYR A 455 -19.10 14.55 1.34
N ALA A 456 -19.03 13.57 2.20
CA ALA A 456 -19.36 13.74 3.61
C ALA A 456 -18.32 14.66 4.29
N ASP A 457 -17.05 14.42 4.03
CA ASP A 457 -15.93 15.24 4.50
C ASP A 457 -14.83 15.35 3.42
N PRO A 458 -14.75 16.47 2.69
CA PRO A 458 -13.72 16.66 1.65
C PRO A 458 -12.30 16.83 2.23
N THR A 459 -12.13 17.04 3.55
CA THR A 459 -10.80 17.09 4.17
C THR A 459 -10.18 15.70 4.30
N HIS A 460 -11.00 14.65 4.25
CA HIS A 460 -10.60 13.24 4.25
C HIS A 460 -10.55 12.64 2.83
N LEU A 461 -10.04 13.41 1.87
CA LEU A 461 -9.71 12.94 0.53
C LEU A 461 -8.21 12.83 0.41
N LEU A 462 -7.68 11.66 0.08
CA LEU A 462 -6.27 11.49 -0.27
C LEU A 462 -6.07 12.01 -1.70
N THR A 463 -5.30 13.10 -1.82
CA THR A 463 -5.04 13.79 -3.10
C THR A 463 -3.63 13.49 -3.58
N PHE A 464 -3.43 13.33 -4.88
CA PHE A 464 -2.13 12.96 -5.46
C PHE A 464 -2.03 13.38 -6.93
N LEU A 465 -0.81 13.43 -7.45
CA LEU A 465 -0.53 13.71 -8.86
C LEU A 465 -0.30 12.43 -9.66
N SER A 466 0.28 11.43 -9.03
CA SER A 466 0.56 10.11 -9.59
C SER A 466 0.68 9.07 -8.47
N ASN A 467 0.61 7.79 -8.83
CA ASN A 467 0.90 6.67 -7.96
C ASN A 467 1.59 5.55 -8.77
N HIS A 468 1.79 4.39 -8.14
CA HIS A 468 2.46 3.24 -8.75
C HIS A 468 1.67 2.55 -9.89
N ASP A 469 0.41 2.96 -10.13
CA ASP A 469 -0.49 2.39 -11.16
C ASP A 469 -0.87 3.37 -12.26
N THR A 470 -0.54 4.65 -12.11
CA THR A 470 -0.87 5.71 -13.06
C THR A 470 0.38 6.26 -13.76
N ASN A 471 0.21 6.98 -14.85
CA ASN A 471 1.30 7.75 -15.43
C ASN A 471 1.96 8.61 -14.35
N ARG A 472 3.29 8.70 -14.35
CA ARG A 472 3.98 9.70 -13.55
C ARG A 472 3.64 11.10 -14.02
N PHE A 473 3.47 12.03 -13.10
CA PHE A 473 3.05 13.41 -13.41
C PHE A 473 3.98 14.10 -14.40
N ALA A 474 5.29 13.83 -14.34
CA ALA A 474 6.27 14.40 -15.26
C ALA A 474 6.19 13.84 -16.70
N CYS A 475 5.34 12.83 -16.95
CA CYS A 475 5.05 12.34 -18.30
C CYS A 475 4.10 13.31 -19.01
N VAL A 476 4.65 14.36 -19.59
CA VAL A 476 3.90 15.42 -20.25
C VAL A 476 3.44 14.95 -21.62
N GLN A 477 2.14 15.06 -21.92
CA GLN A 477 1.57 14.70 -23.22
C GLN A 477 1.75 15.83 -24.24
N ALA A 478 1.69 17.10 -23.80
CA ALA A 478 1.99 18.28 -24.61
C ALA A 478 3.46 18.71 -24.40
N GLN A 479 4.03 19.48 -25.33
CA GLN A 479 5.38 20.07 -25.20
C GLN A 479 5.43 21.19 -24.15
N ALA A 480 4.75 21.03 -23.02
CA ALA A 480 4.74 22.01 -21.95
C ALA A 480 6.08 22.02 -21.20
N ASP A 481 6.57 23.19 -20.83
CA ASP A 481 7.74 23.31 -19.95
C ASP A 481 7.42 22.70 -18.58
N LEU A 482 8.07 21.61 -18.27
CA LEU A 482 7.82 20.84 -17.06
C LEU A 482 8.08 21.64 -15.76
N LYS A 483 8.94 22.67 -15.80
CA LYS A 483 9.23 23.49 -14.61
C LYS A 483 8.01 24.25 -14.12
N TRP A 484 7.30 24.98 -15.00
CA TRP A 484 6.12 25.72 -14.60
C TRP A 484 4.94 24.77 -14.32
N ARG A 485 4.79 23.70 -15.11
CA ARG A 485 3.73 22.71 -14.94
C ARG A 485 3.86 22.02 -13.56
N TYR A 486 5.07 21.58 -13.21
CA TYR A 486 5.36 20.99 -11.92
C TYR A 486 5.11 21.99 -10.76
N LYS A 487 5.55 23.26 -10.94
CA LYS A 487 5.35 24.31 -9.93
C LYS A 487 3.86 24.53 -9.64
N GLN A 488 3.02 24.61 -10.67
CA GLN A 488 1.57 24.74 -10.51
C GLN A 488 0.96 23.51 -9.81
N ALA A 489 1.31 22.31 -10.28
CA ALA A 489 0.77 21.07 -9.75
C ALA A 489 1.12 20.83 -8.29
N ILE A 490 2.41 20.95 -7.92
CA ILE A 490 2.86 20.71 -6.54
C ILE A 490 2.29 21.78 -5.59
N THR A 491 2.11 23.01 -6.05
CA THR A 491 1.46 24.06 -5.26
C THR A 491 -0.01 23.70 -5.01
N LEU A 492 -0.76 23.33 -6.05
CA LEU A 492 -2.14 22.87 -5.91
C LEU A 492 -2.24 21.68 -4.96
N LEU A 493 -1.43 20.64 -5.17
CA LEU A 493 -1.43 19.45 -4.30
C LEU A 493 -1.24 19.81 -2.83
N LEU A 494 -0.30 20.68 -2.50
CA LEU A 494 0.09 20.97 -1.12
C LEU A 494 -0.73 22.09 -0.46
N THR A 495 -1.59 22.80 -1.18
CA THR A 495 -2.37 23.93 -0.64
C THR A 495 -3.88 23.77 -0.79
N LEU A 496 -4.38 22.92 -1.67
CA LEU A 496 -5.80 22.56 -1.75
C LEU A 496 -6.27 21.80 -0.48
N ARG A 497 -7.53 21.44 -0.45
CA ARG A 497 -8.11 20.59 0.61
C ARG A 497 -7.65 19.14 0.46
N GLY A 498 -7.77 18.36 1.53
CA GLY A 498 -7.46 16.93 1.57
C GLY A 498 -6.08 16.62 2.14
N ILE A 499 -5.70 15.36 2.02
CA ILE A 499 -4.46 14.78 2.54
C ILE A 499 -3.53 14.54 1.36
N PRO A 500 -2.46 15.31 1.19
CA PRO A 500 -1.58 15.15 0.02
C PRO A 500 -0.72 13.90 0.11
N GLN A 501 -0.57 13.23 -1.05
CA GLN A 501 0.34 12.11 -1.24
C GLN A 501 1.31 12.42 -2.37
N LEU A 502 2.59 12.17 -2.15
CA LEU A 502 3.64 12.13 -3.16
C LEU A 502 3.99 10.69 -3.50
N TYR A 503 4.19 10.39 -4.75
CA TYR A 503 4.78 9.14 -5.20
C TYR A 503 6.30 9.30 -5.29
N TYR A 504 7.08 8.35 -4.75
CA TYR A 504 8.55 8.46 -4.71
C TYR A 504 9.14 8.84 -6.08
N GLY A 505 10.02 9.81 -6.07
CA GLY A 505 10.64 10.35 -7.28
C GLY A 505 9.81 11.42 -8.01
N ASP A 506 8.57 11.72 -7.60
CA ASP A 506 7.83 12.86 -8.14
C ASP A 506 8.55 14.17 -7.82
N GLU A 507 9.17 14.28 -6.63
CA GLU A 507 10.00 15.42 -6.23
C GLU A 507 11.24 15.61 -7.11
N LEU A 508 11.64 14.58 -7.85
CA LEU A 508 12.74 14.60 -8.81
C LEU A 508 12.27 14.75 -10.26
N ALA A 509 10.97 14.91 -10.46
CA ALA A 509 10.33 14.89 -11.79
C ALA A 509 10.67 13.61 -12.59
N MET A 510 10.73 12.45 -11.93
CA MET A 510 10.82 11.16 -12.63
C MET A 510 9.63 10.97 -13.55
N ALA A 511 9.88 10.55 -14.79
CA ALA A 511 8.86 10.45 -15.83
C ALA A 511 8.69 9.03 -16.33
N ALA A 512 7.43 8.58 -16.46
CA ALA A 512 7.10 7.31 -17.08
C ALA A 512 5.64 7.27 -17.53
N ASN A 513 5.36 6.47 -18.56
CA ASN A 513 4.02 6.27 -19.10
C ASN A 513 3.58 4.82 -18.91
N LYS A 514 2.36 4.62 -18.41
CA LYS A 514 1.72 3.31 -18.19
C LYS A 514 1.67 2.42 -19.44
N SER A 515 1.62 3.02 -20.61
CA SER A 515 1.62 2.25 -21.87
C SER A 515 2.89 1.41 -22.08
N LYS A 516 3.95 1.68 -21.30
CA LYS A 516 5.21 0.91 -21.31
C LYS A 516 5.24 -0.22 -20.26
N GLY A 517 4.13 -0.45 -19.56
CA GLY A 517 4.01 -1.44 -18.49
C GLY A 517 4.23 -0.86 -17.09
N ASP A 518 3.88 -1.66 -16.08
CA ASP A 518 3.95 -1.25 -14.67
C ASP A 518 5.39 -1.06 -14.20
N GLY A 519 6.30 -1.94 -14.59
CA GLY A 519 7.72 -1.80 -14.24
C GLY A 519 8.33 -0.49 -14.71
N ALA A 520 7.84 0.07 -15.83
CA ALA A 520 8.28 1.37 -16.31
C ALA A 520 7.85 2.53 -15.39
N LEU A 521 6.70 2.42 -14.72
CA LEU A 521 6.26 3.41 -13.70
C LEU A 521 7.06 3.29 -12.40
N ARG A 522 7.53 2.08 -12.11
CA ARG A 522 8.09 1.62 -10.84
C ARG A 522 9.61 1.53 -10.92
N GLN A 523 10.23 2.60 -11.46
CA GLN A 523 11.68 2.73 -11.64
C GLN A 523 12.42 2.75 -10.31
N ASN A 524 13.71 2.40 -10.32
CA ASN A 524 14.58 2.58 -9.15
C ASN A 524 14.69 4.05 -8.77
N PHE A 525 14.71 4.31 -7.47
CA PHE A 525 15.00 5.64 -6.95
C PHE A 525 16.50 5.95 -7.13
N PRO A 526 16.87 7.09 -7.71
CA PRO A 526 18.26 7.40 -8.01
C PRO A 526 19.14 7.48 -6.76
N GLY A 527 20.20 6.70 -6.71
CA GLY A 527 21.11 6.60 -5.57
C GLY A 527 20.74 5.49 -4.57
N GLY A 528 19.66 4.72 -4.85
CA GLY A 528 19.25 3.60 -4.00
C GLY A 528 20.02 2.30 -4.23
N PHE A 529 20.75 2.20 -5.34
CA PHE A 529 21.38 0.95 -5.77
C PHE A 529 22.86 1.16 -6.08
N ALA A 530 23.64 0.10 -5.92
CA ALA A 530 25.05 0.12 -6.29
C ALA A 530 25.20 0.49 -7.78
N ASN A 531 26.17 1.36 -8.09
CA ASN A 531 26.46 1.86 -9.43
C ASN A 531 25.46 2.88 -10.02
N ASP A 532 24.54 3.40 -9.24
CA ASP A 532 23.74 4.54 -9.69
C ASP A 532 24.64 5.74 -9.99
N SER A 533 24.51 6.30 -11.19
CA SER A 533 25.29 7.49 -11.61
C SER A 533 24.75 8.79 -11.04
N ILE A 534 23.52 8.79 -10.54
CA ILE A 534 22.82 9.91 -9.90
C ILE A 534 22.49 9.49 -8.49
N ASN A 535 22.71 10.36 -7.50
CA ASN A 535 22.34 10.09 -6.12
C ASN A 535 21.47 11.20 -5.55
N ALA A 536 20.17 10.94 -5.44
CA ALA A 536 19.21 11.89 -4.92
C ALA A 536 19.30 12.07 -3.39
N PHE A 537 19.82 11.07 -2.67
CA PHE A 537 19.99 11.16 -1.22
C PHE A 537 21.11 12.13 -0.82
N THR A 538 22.17 12.21 -1.61
CA THR A 538 23.28 13.14 -1.39
C THR A 538 23.19 14.40 -2.23
N GLY A 539 22.38 14.41 -3.30
CA GLY A 539 22.29 15.49 -4.26
C GLY A 539 23.35 15.43 -5.37
N GLU A 540 24.15 14.38 -5.42
CA GLU A 540 25.21 14.21 -6.41
C GLU A 540 24.64 13.92 -7.80
N HIS A 541 25.17 14.64 -8.80
CA HIS A 541 24.86 14.47 -10.22
C HIS A 541 23.38 14.69 -10.61
N LEU A 542 22.58 15.34 -9.76
CA LEU A 542 21.20 15.70 -10.10
C LEU A 542 21.19 16.65 -11.32
N THR A 543 20.28 16.39 -12.26
CA THR A 543 20.05 17.31 -13.37
C THR A 543 19.50 18.66 -12.88
N PRO A 544 19.63 19.76 -13.64
CA PRO A 544 19.06 21.05 -13.26
C PRO A 544 17.55 21.01 -13.01
N LEU A 545 16.82 20.13 -13.70
CA LEU A 545 15.39 19.92 -13.47
C LEU A 545 15.14 19.23 -12.12
N MET A 546 15.84 18.13 -11.83
CA MET A 546 15.75 17.43 -10.56
C MET A 546 16.08 18.34 -9.36
N GLN A 547 17.15 19.12 -9.46
CA GLN A 547 17.53 20.11 -8.44
C GLN A 547 16.41 21.13 -8.19
N HIS A 548 15.83 21.66 -9.27
CA HIS A 548 14.76 22.65 -9.20
C HIS A 548 13.49 22.07 -8.54
N THR A 549 13.03 20.92 -9.02
CA THR A 549 11.78 20.29 -8.52
C THR A 549 11.93 19.81 -7.08
N HIS A 550 13.08 19.21 -6.73
CA HIS A 550 13.39 18.81 -5.37
C HIS A 550 13.42 19.99 -4.39
N ALA A 551 14.13 21.07 -4.75
CA ALA A 551 14.22 22.27 -3.92
C ALA A 551 12.85 22.93 -3.70
N LEU A 552 12.04 22.99 -4.75
CA LEU A 552 10.68 23.53 -4.70
C LEU A 552 9.77 22.69 -3.80
N THR A 553 9.76 21.35 -3.99
CA THR A 553 8.97 20.41 -3.19
C THR A 553 9.36 20.49 -1.73
N ARG A 554 10.65 20.42 -1.43
CA ARG A 554 11.17 20.55 -0.06
C ARG A 554 10.75 21.86 0.59
N LYS A 555 10.85 22.99 -0.13
CA LYS A 555 10.47 24.31 0.38
C LYS A 555 9.00 24.36 0.77
N LEU A 556 8.11 23.86 -0.09
CA LEU A 556 6.67 23.83 0.18
C LEU A 556 6.30 22.87 1.30
N LEU A 557 6.91 21.69 1.36
CA LEU A 557 6.66 20.70 2.41
C LEU A 557 7.11 21.22 3.78
N GLN A 558 8.32 21.79 3.88
CA GLN A 558 8.83 22.36 5.13
C GLN A 558 7.99 23.57 5.61
N TRP A 559 7.57 24.44 4.69
CA TRP A 559 6.65 25.52 5.02
C TRP A 559 5.30 24.99 5.51
N ARG A 560 4.73 23.97 4.80
CA ARG A 560 3.44 23.37 5.15
C ARG A 560 3.44 22.78 6.57
N LYS A 561 4.55 22.16 7.01
CA LYS A 561 4.68 21.65 8.40
C LYS A 561 4.34 22.74 9.44
N GLY A 562 4.69 24.00 9.20
CA GLY A 562 4.45 25.14 10.09
C GLY A 562 3.20 25.96 9.77
N CYS A 563 2.38 25.58 8.78
CA CYS A 563 1.27 26.39 8.28
C CYS A 563 -0.09 25.75 8.55
N ASP A 564 -0.71 26.09 9.68
CA ASP A 564 -2.01 25.53 10.08
C ASP A 564 -3.14 25.95 9.12
N ALA A 565 -3.01 27.08 8.43
CA ALA A 565 -4.00 27.53 7.47
C ALA A 565 -4.18 26.53 6.32
N VAL A 566 -3.11 25.94 5.78
CA VAL A 566 -3.23 24.95 4.69
C VAL A 566 -3.56 23.55 5.17
N LYS A 567 -3.34 23.25 6.48
CA LYS A 567 -3.71 21.96 7.07
C LYS A 567 -5.20 21.89 7.38
N TRP A 568 -5.70 22.83 8.18
CA TRP A 568 -7.03 22.79 8.79
C TRP A 568 -7.92 23.98 8.46
N GLY A 569 -7.42 24.92 7.62
CA GLY A 569 -8.14 26.12 7.28
C GLY A 569 -9.37 25.87 6.42
N SER A 570 -10.36 26.74 6.54
CA SER A 570 -11.46 26.82 5.59
C SER A 570 -10.92 27.11 4.19
N PHE A 571 -11.67 26.70 3.18
CA PHE A 571 -11.34 26.92 1.77
C PHE A 571 -12.29 27.97 1.19
N CYS A 572 -11.74 28.97 0.52
CA CYS A 572 -12.47 29.97 -0.23
C CYS A 572 -11.81 30.11 -1.61
N HIS A 573 -12.57 30.06 -2.70
CA HIS A 573 -12.02 30.20 -4.04
C HIS A 573 -12.90 31.08 -4.93
N PHE A 574 -12.27 31.68 -5.91
CA PHE A 574 -12.89 32.56 -6.88
C PHE A 574 -12.97 31.87 -8.25
N ALA A 575 -14.04 32.11 -9.00
CA ALA A 575 -14.08 31.69 -10.40
C ALA A 575 -12.89 32.31 -11.16
N PRO A 576 -12.15 31.55 -11.95
CA PRO A 576 -11.01 32.07 -12.70
C PRO A 576 -11.41 33.26 -13.57
N LYS A 577 -10.65 34.35 -13.48
CA LYS A 577 -10.84 35.56 -14.24
C LYS A 577 -9.58 35.85 -15.06
N GLU A 578 -9.74 36.05 -16.38
CA GLU A 578 -8.63 36.32 -17.29
C GLU A 578 -7.49 35.28 -17.18
N GLY A 579 -7.87 34.00 -16.94
CA GLY A 579 -6.94 32.90 -16.81
C GLY A 579 -6.21 32.80 -15.47
N VAL A 580 -6.54 33.66 -14.52
CA VAL A 580 -5.98 33.58 -13.16
C VAL A 580 -6.98 32.93 -12.23
N TYR A 581 -6.54 31.87 -11.55
CA TYR A 581 -7.29 31.22 -10.47
C TYR A 581 -6.76 31.65 -9.12
N VAL A 582 -7.66 32.10 -8.25
CA VAL A 582 -7.34 32.54 -6.89
C VAL A 582 -8.15 31.76 -5.88
N TYR A 583 -7.48 31.29 -4.82
CA TYR A 583 -8.12 30.67 -3.68
C TYR A 583 -7.34 30.96 -2.39
N ALA A 584 -7.99 30.79 -1.26
CA ALA A 584 -7.37 30.99 0.04
C ALA A 584 -7.70 29.87 1.03
N ARG A 585 -6.78 29.69 1.99
CA ARG A 585 -6.93 28.87 3.19
C ARG A 585 -6.87 29.79 4.40
N GLN A 586 -7.84 29.64 5.33
CA GLN A 586 -7.96 30.53 6.48
C GLN A 586 -8.13 29.72 7.76
N TYR A 587 -7.29 29.97 8.75
CA TYR A 587 -7.35 29.32 10.06
C TYR A 587 -6.97 30.29 11.19
N LYS A 588 -7.89 30.52 12.14
CA LYS A 588 -7.66 31.37 13.33
C LYS A 588 -7.00 32.73 13.01
N GLY A 589 -7.46 33.37 11.94
CA GLY A 589 -6.96 34.68 11.47
C GLY A 589 -5.64 34.64 10.66
N HIS A 590 -5.06 33.46 10.46
CA HIS A 590 -3.99 33.25 9.50
C HIS A 590 -4.59 32.96 8.11
N VAL A 591 -4.20 33.72 7.12
CA VAL A 591 -4.65 33.60 5.73
C VAL A 591 -3.45 33.23 4.85
N VAL A 592 -3.65 32.30 3.94
CA VAL A 592 -2.76 31.99 2.83
C VAL A 592 -3.56 32.09 1.55
N THR A 593 -3.16 32.99 0.64
CA THR A 593 -3.82 33.16 -0.65
C THR A 593 -2.90 32.67 -1.76
N VAL A 594 -3.43 31.79 -2.62
CA VAL A 594 -2.72 31.24 -3.77
C VAL A 594 -3.30 31.86 -5.04
N MET A 595 -2.41 32.38 -5.89
CA MET A 595 -2.76 32.93 -7.20
C MET A 595 -1.99 32.19 -8.29
N ILE A 596 -2.68 31.70 -9.30
CA ILE A 596 -2.10 30.91 -10.40
C ILE A 596 -2.51 31.52 -11.73
N ASN A 597 -1.55 32.00 -12.51
CA ASN A 597 -1.77 32.35 -13.92
C ASN A 597 -1.69 31.08 -14.77
N GLY A 598 -2.83 30.63 -15.31
CA GLY A 598 -2.93 29.45 -16.19
C GLY A 598 -2.63 29.75 -17.64
N THR A 599 -2.18 30.98 -18.01
CA THR A 599 -2.00 31.40 -19.40
C THR A 599 -0.53 31.50 -19.81
N ASN A 600 -0.32 31.52 -21.11
CA ASN A 600 1.00 31.78 -21.73
C ASN A 600 1.27 33.29 -21.93
N THR A 601 0.47 34.16 -21.32
CA THR A 601 0.63 35.62 -21.34
C THR A 601 0.70 36.16 -19.90
N PRO A 602 1.38 37.29 -19.66
CA PRO A 602 1.28 37.97 -18.37
C PRO A 602 -0.16 38.41 -18.10
N ALA A 603 -0.55 38.40 -16.81
CA ALA A 603 -1.88 38.81 -16.37
C ALA A 603 -1.78 40.01 -15.42
N CYS A 604 -2.74 40.94 -15.51
CA CYS A 604 -2.89 42.04 -14.57
C CYS A 604 -4.10 41.75 -13.65
N VAL A 605 -3.83 41.45 -12.41
CA VAL A 605 -4.86 41.02 -11.41
C VAL A 605 -5.38 42.26 -10.70
N ASP A 606 -6.68 42.53 -10.79
CA ASP A 606 -7.37 43.53 -9.98
C ASP A 606 -7.53 43.02 -8.53
N LEU A 607 -6.79 43.60 -7.60
CA LEU A 607 -6.75 43.14 -6.20
C LEU A 607 -8.04 43.47 -5.44
N ALA A 608 -8.82 44.47 -5.87
CA ALA A 608 -10.08 44.82 -5.22
C ALA A 608 -11.09 43.64 -5.29
N HIS A 609 -11.05 42.87 -6.37
CA HIS A 609 -11.89 41.68 -6.56
C HIS A 609 -11.65 40.59 -5.52
N TYR A 610 -10.44 40.55 -4.95
CA TYR A 610 -10.00 39.50 -4.01
C TYR A 610 -9.80 40.05 -2.58
N ALA A 611 -10.35 41.22 -2.26
CA ALA A 611 -10.11 41.93 -0.99
C ALA A 611 -10.44 41.08 0.25
N GLU A 612 -11.44 40.18 0.18
CA GLU A 612 -11.82 39.33 1.31
C GLU A 612 -10.75 38.30 1.71
N VAL A 613 -9.80 37.98 0.82
CA VAL A 613 -8.70 37.04 1.06
C VAL A 613 -7.32 37.70 1.05
N LEU A 614 -7.27 39.03 1.00
CA LEU A 614 -6.05 39.84 1.02
C LEU A 614 -6.07 40.80 2.24
N PRO A 615 -5.90 40.29 3.47
CA PRO A 615 -6.17 41.03 4.72
C PRO A 615 -5.13 42.13 5.02
N LYS A 616 -4.02 42.20 4.29
CA LYS A 616 -2.94 43.19 4.49
C LYS A 616 -2.42 43.74 3.17
N PRO A 617 -1.86 44.95 3.14
CA PRO A 617 -1.32 45.57 1.92
C PRO A 617 -0.02 44.91 1.43
N TYR A 618 0.46 43.87 2.11
CA TYR A 618 1.60 43.08 1.70
C TYR A 618 1.50 41.65 2.21
N ALA A 619 2.13 40.73 1.51
CA ALA A 619 2.28 39.35 1.92
C ALA A 619 3.72 38.86 1.65
N HIS A 620 4.07 37.74 2.22
CA HIS A 620 5.30 37.02 1.91
C HIS A 620 4.98 35.93 0.89
N ASP A 621 5.59 35.99 -0.30
CA ASP A 621 5.48 34.87 -1.24
C ASP A 621 6.40 33.73 -0.84
N VAL A 622 5.80 32.61 -0.45
CA VAL A 622 6.51 31.42 0.01
C VAL A 622 7.47 30.88 -1.05
N LEU A 623 7.09 30.94 -2.33
CA LEU A 623 7.89 30.36 -3.42
C LEU A 623 9.16 31.15 -3.70
N SER A 624 9.07 32.46 -3.85
CA SER A 624 10.24 33.31 -4.12
C SER A 624 10.97 33.78 -2.86
N GLY A 625 10.31 33.77 -1.69
CA GLY A 625 10.82 34.37 -0.46
C GLY A 625 10.75 35.90 -0.44
N ARG A 626 10.03 36.53 -1.37
CA ARG A 626 9.92 37.98 -1.48
C ARG A 626 8.68 38.52 -0.79
N ARG A 627 8.76 39.77 -0.34
CA ARG A 627 7.60 40.55 0.06
C ARG A 627 6.89 41.07 -1.22
N VAL A 628 5.61 40.76 -1.33
CA VAL A 628 4.74 41.22 -2.42
C VAL A 628 3.90 42.37 -1.91
N ASN A 629 3.94 43.50 -2.63
CA ASN A 629 3.12 44.68 -2.32
C ASN A 629 1.76 44.53 -3.00
N LEU A 630 0.68 44.74 -2.23
CA LEU A 630 -0.71 44.58 -2.66
C LEU A 630 -1.53 45.88 -2.50
N ASP A 631 -0.90 47.01 -2.14
CA ASP A 631 -1.57 48.30 -1.94
C ASP A 631 -1.78 49.13 -3.22
N LYS A 632 -1.24 48.66 -4.36
CA LYS A 632 -1.31 49.37 -5.66
C LYS A 632 -2.60 49.13 -6.44
N GLY A 633 -3.58 48.44 -5.87
CA GLY A 633 -4.84 48.10 -6.53
C GLY A 633 -4.75 47.02 -7.61
N SER A 634 -3.58 46.80 -8.20
CA SER A 634 -3.33 45.74 -9.17
C SER A 634 -1.99 45.05 -8.96
N LEU A 635 -1.92 43.76 -9.39
CA LEU A 635 -0.72 42.94 -9.34
C LEU A 635 -0.42 42.35 -10.72
N GLN A 636 0.82 42.54 -11.18
CA GLN A 636 1.29 41.91 -12.41
C GLN A 636 1.78 40.49 -12.11
N MET A 637 1.25 39.53 -12.81
CA MET A 637 1.71 38.12 -12.78
C MET A 637 2.38 37.79 -14.13
N GLY A 638 3.53 37.13 -14.05
CA GLY A 638 4.21 36.57 -15.21
C GLY A 638 3.47 35.40 -15.84
N VAL A 639 3.97 34.97 -17.01
CA VAL A 639 3.49 33.78 -17.70
C VAL A 639 3.57 32.54 -16.78
N ARG A 640 2.46 31.81 -16.67
CA ARG A 640 2.39 30.59 -15.85
C ARG A 640 2.87 30.75 -14.39
N GLU A 641 2.88 31.99 -13.90
CA GLU A 641 3.35 32.28 -12.53
C GLU A 641 2.41 31.77 -11.48
N VAL A 642 3.02 31.37 -10.38
CA VAL A 642 2.32 30.97 -9.14
C VAL A 642 2.86 31.81 -7.99
N LEU A 643 1.96 32.35 -7.21
CA LEU A 643 2.25 33.05 -5.95
C LEU A 643 1.55 32.32 -4.79
N VAL A 644 2.26 32.12 -3.70
CA VAL A 644 1.72 31.60 -2.43
C VAL A 644 1.92 32.68 -1.37
N LEU A 645 0.90 33.50 -1.21
CA LEU A 645 0.93 34.69 -0.37
C LEU A 645 0.57 34.32 1.07
N ASP A 646 1.56 34.28 1.93
CA ASP A 646 1.41 34.00 3.36
C ASP A 646 1.28 35.30 4.16
N PHE A 647 0.13 35.48 4.82
CA PHE A 647 -0.19 36.66 5.66
C PHE A 647 0.07 36.37 7.15
N LYS A 648 1.06 35.56 7.46
CA LYS A 648 1.41 35.26 8.86
C LYS A 648 1.57 36.55 9.66
N LYS A 649 1.10 36.55 10.91
CA LYS A 649 1.14 37.70 11.81
C LYS A 649 2.58 38.12 12.14
#